data_cce8e84fc7c5c38ec36901a81c382015
#
_entry.id   cce8e84fc7c5c38ec36901a81c382015
#
_cell.length_a   1.000
_cell.length_b   1.000
_cell.length_c   1.000
_cell.angle_alpha   90.00
_cell.angle_beta   90.00
_cell.angle_gamma   90.00
#
_symmetry.space_group_name_H-M   'P 1'
#
loop_
_entity.id
_entity.type
_entity.pdbx_description
1 polymer ?
#
loop_
_entity_poly.entity_id
_entity_poly.type
_entity_poly.pdbx_seq_one_letter_code
_entity_poly.pdbx_strand_id
1 'polypeptide(L)'
;MALSSVALAVSAIAVMSAPAAYAETARAFDIAPQPAASAVQDFARQSGLQILASGDDLEGLRTNAVKGTFTPHAALKNLISGTGLTIKSNDGRVVVLTRAQAQDAASQADTAQAVAPAEEPQEVVVVGMRRSMRDAIAQKRSHSGVAEYVSAKEIGVLPDVTIAETLARLPGVTATRDRGNDSQAAIRGIGPRMVLGTINGREVATSEPDRNVRWEIYPSEVVSGAAVYKSSEARLLSGGISGTVDLQTIRPLQYSGPEFVARAGLVHYDGGSEFPDYDRTGWRASGSWVKKVNDQLAFVIGLTGQNQKNGYESFRGWGYNDDKIRSGDSTGPIVAGGPDVPTPWGAGAQAKFLDADRLGASVGLQYRPNERFELTYDLLYSKYKIDEKQNQAWYGGNNWGNWDGANVGAHTEPVIIGGDLVGATTAWSEITAVVSRYQEDKSLLVTGLNGKWMLDNWTVSADLSYSTAERENIWRSVQMNYYPESMTWRLGEDPHISVSQQPDTATFAPEAGEASPGRVKDELTSGQLDLRRDFSGDFWTSLQFGARYADRTKSEAIGYGTNPAPLAGVTVDGSTLKAYEFKNFDIPAMLDGNFDSLLRTVYGANAVTVNPGSLPFNAEVSEKVWEGYVQGNFDTTFINARAVGNVGVRVVDVESLSTGDSTVSQWVEVTPGNWVEQSVVTRVSAGVSYTKVLPSASVSLEVMPGTYLKLGAARVISRPPLNELRVNRSLSSGAPYTGSSGNPYLKPFEADQIDVSYEYYFGAEALFAVAGYYKKVGNYVGYSQRSETINGNNYVLTSPVNSSSSGGISGLEFTFQTPFSALTDVAFLDNFGVYANLALVNSDIKERVPNGNPMPMVGIADQTGIFDLWYSANGFEARLGAKYNSEYTALMGWDSSALVRVRPSTTLDFSASYAVTPAVSVRFQAGNLLDTPSEVYTDYKRHRTGDVEYYGRRFLVDLTVRF
;
A
#
# COMPACT_ATOMS: atom_id res chain seq x y z
N MET A 1 -22.28 3.53 -23.84
CA MET A 1 -21.62 3.74 -25.15
C MET A 1 -20.09 3.76 -25.12
N ALA A 2 -19.45 3.65 -23.96
CA ALA A 2 -17.97 3.60 -23.84
C ALA A 2 -17.36 2.18 -23.91
N LEU A 3 -18.18 1.15 -23.90
CA LEU A 3 -17.70 -0.25 -23.95
C LEU A 3 -17.31 -0.73 -25.36
N SER A 4 -17.75 0.00 -26.43
CA SER A 4 -17.47 -0.38 -27.81
C SER A 4 -16.09 0.06 -28.32
N SER A 5 -15.48 1.07 -27.72
CA SER A 5 -14.19 1.63 -28.18
C SER A 5 -12.97 0.91 -27.59
N VAL A 6 -13.09 0.30 -26.40
CA VAL A 6 -12.00 -0.45 -25.78
C VAL A 6 -11.92 -1.87 -26.34
N ALA A 7 -13.06 -2.44 -26.73
CA ALA A 7 -13.10 -3.77 -27.38
C ALA A 7 -12.46 -3.75 -28.79
N LEU A 8 -12.52 -2.61 -29.51
CA LEU A 8 -11.89 -2.50 -30.83
C LEU A 8 -10.36 -2.31 -30.74
N ALA A 9 -9.83 -1.71 -29.69
CA ALA A 9 -8.38 -1.57 -29.49
C ALA A 9 -7.71 -2.90 -29.12
N VAL A 10 -8.41 -3.75 -28.36
CA VAL A 10 -7.92 -5.09 -27.99
C VAL A 10 -8.01 -6.08 -29.15
N SER A 11 -9.01 -5.93 -30.03
CA SER A 11 -9.17 -6.80 -31.21
C SER A 11 -8.15 -6.49 -32.32
N ALA A 12 -7.60 -5.28 -32.40
CA ALA A 12 -6.57 -4.91 -33.38
C ALA A 12 -5.16 -5.43 -33.01
N ILE A 13 -4.90 -5.80 -31.76
CA ILE A 13 -3.61 -6.35 -31.30
C ILE A 13 -3.56 -7.89 -31.50
N ALA A 14 -4.69 -8.56 -31.64
CA ALA A 14 -4.76 -10.03 -31.79
C ALA A 14 -4.45 -10.54 -33.22
N VAL A 15 -4.16 -9.69 -34.17
CA VAL A 15 -3.86 -10.06 -35.59
C VAL A 15 -2.44 -9.67 -36.03
N MET A 16 -1.52 -9.41 -35.12
CA MET A 16 -0.10 -9.30 -35.48
C MET A 16 0.56 -10.68 -35.29
N SER A 17 0.73 -11.33 -36.45
CA SER A 17 1.50 -12.53 -36.77
C SER A 17 2.55 -12.96 -35.73
N ALA A 18 2.48 -14.25 -35.35
CA ALA A 18 3.59 -14.96 -34.72
C ALA A 18 4.91 -14.69 -35.50
N PRO A 19 6.02 -14.37 -34.81
CA PRO A 19 7.31 -14.28 -35.48
C PRO A 19 7.61 -15.66 -36.09
N ALA A 20 7.92 -15.69 -37.35
CA ALA A 20 8.42 -16.89 -38.01
C ALA A 20 9.68 -17.32 -37.27
N ALA A 21 9.65 -18.53 -36.69
CA ALA A 21 10.85 -19.18 -36.21
C ALA A 21 11.84 -19.17 -37.39
N TYR A 22 12.98 -18.53 -37.23
CA TYR A 22 14.09 -18.63 -38.19
C TYR A 22 14.51 -20.11 -38.18
N ALA A 23 13.99 -20.88 -39.11
CA ALA A 23 14.49 -22.21 -39.39
C ALA A 23 15.95 -22.02 -39.87
N GLU A 24 16.92 -22.42 -39.05
CA GLU A 24 18.34 -22.43 -39.44
C GLU A 24 18.46 -23.26 -40.70
N THR A 25 18.75 -22.62 -41.83
CA THR A 25 18.97 -23.31 -43.07
C THR A 25 20.26 -24.11 -42.99
N ALA A 26 20.19 -25.41 -43.28
CA ALA A 26 21.37 -26.27 -43.34
C ALA A 26 22.34 -25.80 -44.44
N ARG A 27 23.63 -25.74 -44.11
CA ARG A 27 24.73 -25.30 -45.00
C ARG A 27 25.79 -26.41 -45.12
N ALA A 28 26.52 -26.41 -46.18
CA ALA A 28 27.65 -27.31 -46.37
C ALA A 28 28.88 -26.82 -45.59
N PHE A 29 29.42 -27.69 -44.76
CA PHE A 29 30.67 -27.43 -44.00
C PHE A 29 31.77 -28.40 -44.48
N ASP A 30 32.99 -27.89 -44.59
CA ASP A 30 34.20 -28.71 -44.84
C ASP A 30 35.34 -28.09 -44.03
N ILE A 31 35.44 -28.55 -42.74
CA ILE A 31 36.45 -28.07 -41.80
C ILE A 31 37.25 -29.32 -41.35
N ALA A 32 38.55 -29.34 -41.66
CA ALA A 32 39.46 -30.42 -41.22
C ALA A 32 39.81 -30.28 -39.72
N PRO A 33 40.24 -31.38 -39.04
CA PRO A 33 40.75 -31.28 -37.65
C PRO A 33 41.99 -30.39 -37.59
N GLN A 34 41.90 -29.27 -36.89
CA GLN A 34 42.96 -28.27 -36.84
C GLN A 34 42.98 -27.54 -35.48
N PRO A 35 43.97 -26.68 -35.16
CA PRO A 35 43.94 -25.84 -33.96
C PRO A 35 42.68 -25.07 -33.84
N ALA A 36 42.11 -24.97 -32.60
CA ALA A 36 40.81 -24.39 -32.36
C ALA A 36 40.67 -22.94 -32.86
N ALA A 37 41.73 -22.13 -32.77
CA ALA A 37 41.76 -20.76 -33.25
C ALA A 37 41.49 -20.67 -34.76
N SER A 38 42.11 -21.57 -35.58
CA SER A 38 41.89 -21.62 -37.03
C SER A 38 40.52 -22.21 -37.38
N ALA A 39 40.12 -23.28 -36.66
CA ALA A 39 38.85 -23.96 -36.90
C ALA A 39 37.63 -23.08 -36.64
N VAL A 40 37.67 -22.26 -35.58
CA VAL A 40 36.61 -21.31 -35.23
C VAL A 40 36.48 -20.21 -36.28
N GLN A 41 37.62 -19.73 -36.86
CA GLN A 41 37.60 -18.77 -37.96
C GLN A 41 36.99 -19.36 -39.27
N ASP A 42 37.34 -20.63 -39.57
CA ASP A 42 36.81 -21.33 -40.74
C ASP A 42 35.30 -21.61 -40.57
N PHE A 43 34.91 -21.96 -39.37
CA PHE A 43 33.49 -22.13 -39.03
C PHE A 43 32.71 -20.84 -39.15
N ALA A 44 33.21 -19.72 -38.59
CA ALA A 44 32.58 -18.40 -38.71
C ALA A 44 32.36 -17.98 -40.17
N ARG A 45 33.37 -18.23 -41.05
CA ARG A 45 33.31 -17.93 -42.48
C ARG A 45 32.28 -18.79 -43.20
N GLN A 46 32.18 -20.08 -42.90
CA GLN A 46 31.28 -21.01 -43.56
C GLN A 46 29.84 -20.91 -43.04
N SER A 47 29.67 -20.61 -41.74
CA SER A 47 28.35 -20.49 -41.08
C SER A 47 27.71 -19.11 -41.32
N GLY A 48 28.54 -18.06 -41.50
CA GLY A 48 28.10 -16.66 -41.50
C GLY A 48 27.77 -16.12 -40.08
N LEU A 49 28.11 -16.86 -39.00
CA LEU A 49 27.97 -16.44 -37.63
C LEU A 49 29.26 -15.74 -37.16
N GLN A 50 29.10 -14.77 -36.28
CA GLN A 50 30.21 -14.22 -35.52
C GLN A 50 30.53 -15.12 -34.34
N ILE A 51 31.79 -15.55 -34.20
CA ILE A 51 32.23 -16.37 -33.07
C ILE A 51 33.20 -15.54 -32.24
N LEU A 52 32.87 -15.40 -30.95
CA LEU A 52 33.71 -14.76 -29.94
C LEU A 52 34.28 -15.82 -29.00
N ALA A 53 35.64 -15.88 -28.91
CA ALA A 53 36.34 -16.71 -27.95
C ALA A 53 37.64 -15.98 -27.57
N SER A 54 38.04 -16.10 -26.28
CA SER A 54 39.36 -15.55 -25.90
C SER A 54 40.50 -16.36 -26.50
N GLY A 55 41.64 -15.75 -26.75
CA GLY A 55 42.82 -16.45 -27.26
C GLY A 55 43.25 -17.57 -26.31
N ASP A 56 43.20 -17.33 -24.99
CA ASP A 56 43.56 -18.26 -23.93
C ASP A 56 42.61 -19.49 -23.89
N ASP A 57 41.33 -19.32 -24.21
CA ASP A 57 40.35 -20.42 -24.27
C ASP A 57 40.61 -21.37 -25.44
N LEU A 58 41.21 -20.87 -26.52
CA LEU A 58 41.47 -21.63 -27.73
C LEU A 58 42.90 -22.23 -27.77
N GLU A 59 43.81 -21.73 -26.92
CA GLU A 59 45.21 -22.11 -26.93
C GLU A 59 45.44 -23.59 -26.58
N GLY A 60 46.17 -24.30 -27.39
CA GLY A 60 46.51 -25.72 -27.20
C GLY A 60 45.38 -26.71 -27.54
N LEU A 61 44.18 -26.22 -27.92
CA LEU A 61 43.05 -27.08 -28.30
C LEU A 61 43.03 -27.40 -29.79
N ARG A 62 42.58 -28.62 -30.12
CA ARG A 62 42.29 -29.05 -31.50
C ARG A 62 40.82 -29.45 -31.64
N THR A 63 40.18 -29.01 -32.71
CA THR A 63 38.79 -29.34 -32.99
C THR A 63 38.63 -30.61 -33.83
N ASN A 64 37.40 -31.13 -33.82
CA ASN A 64 37.01 -32.25 -34.68
C ASN A 64 36.81 -31.82 -36.14
N ALA A 65 36.82 -32.78 -37.06
CA ALA A 65 36.39 -32.56 -38.43
C ALA A 65 34.88 -32.33 -38.49
N VAL A 66 34.45 -31.34 -39.32
CA VAL A 66 33.02 -31.19 -39.67
C VAL A 66 32.89 -31.18 -41.17
N LYS A 67 32.36 -32.26 -41.77
CA LYS A 67 32.19 -32.37 -43.21
C LYS A 67 30.77 -32.87 -43.52
N GLY A 68 30.02 -32.12 -44.31
CA GLY A 68 28.67 -32.43 -44.70
C GLY A 68 27.69 -31.27 -44.55
N THR A 69 26.40 -31.50 -44.71
CA THR A 69 25.35 -30.49 -44.61
C THR A 69 24.72 -30.52 -43.22
N PHE A 70 24.88 -29.45 -42.48
CA PHE A 70 24.39 -29.30 -41.12
C PHE A 70 23.73 -27.92 -40.89
N THR A 71 22.87 -27.80 -39.92
CA THR A 71 22.54 -26.46 -39.39
C THR A 71 23.79 -25.87 -38.71
N PRO A 72 24.00 -24.54 -38.71
CA PRO A 72 25.16 -23.89 -38.06
C PRO A 72 25.35 -24.36 -36.61
N HIS A 73 24.27 -24.50 -35.82
CA HIS A 73 24.36 -24.97 -34.44
C HIS A 73 24.83 -26.42 -34.31
N ALA A 74 24.32 -27.33 -35.17
CA ALA A 74 24.73 -28.72 -35.17
C ALA A 74 26.20 -28.88 -35.63
N ALA A 75 26.66 -28.10 -36.64
CA ALA A 75 28.02 -28.07 -37.09
C ALA A 75 28.98 -27.58 -35.98
N LEU A 76 28.64 -26.53 -35.28
CA LEU A 76 29.43 -26.00 -34.16
C LEU A 76 29.56 -26.99 -33.03
N LYS A 77 28.44 -27.64 -32.64
CA LYS A 77 28.42 -28.64 -31.58
C LYS A 77 29.33 -29.83 -31.93
N ASN A 78 29.33 -30.27 -33.17
CA ASN A 78 30.22 -31.31 -33.67
C ASN A 78 31.71 -30.87 -33.67
N LEU A 79 31.98 -29.62 -34.06
CA LEU A 79 33.31 -29.03 -34.13
C LEU A 79 33.99 -29.01 -32.76
N ILE A 80 33.28 -28.62 -31.70
CA ILE A 80 33.80 -28.43 -30.36
C ILE A 80 33.61 -29.64 -29.44
N SER A 81 32.93 -30.71 -29.88
CA SER A 81 32.67 -31.89 -29.05
C SER A 81 33.95 -32.52 -28.52
N GLY A 82 34.06 -32.75 -27.20
CA GLY A 82 35.25 -33.37 -26.56
C GLY A 82 36.52 -32.50 -26.52
N THR A 83 36.45 -31.22 -26.94
CA THR A 83 37.60 -30.29 -26.93
C THR A 83 37.76 -29.53 -25.63
N GLY A 84 36.80 -29.62 -24.71
CA GLY A 84 36.71 -28.76 -23.52
C GLY A 84 36.21 -27.36 -23.77
N LEU A 85 35.77 -27.01 -25.01
CA LEU A 85 35.07 -25.79 -25.33
C LEU A 85 33.57 -25.98 -25.14
N THR A 86 32.90 -24.97 -24.59
CA THR A 86 31.43 -24.92 -24.43
C THR A 86 30.87 -23.63 -25.04
N ILE A 87 29.62 -23.68 -25.43
CA ILE A 87 28.88 -22.49 -25.92
C ILE A 87 28.34 -21.78 -24.69
N LYS A 88 28.91 -20.60 -24.38
CA LYS A 88 28.48 -19.73 -23.27
C LYS A 88 27.19 -18.98 -23.60
N SER A 89 27.04 -18.48 -24.81
CA SER A 89 25.81 -17.86 -25.33
C SER A 89 25.69 -17.98 -26.84
N ASN A 90 24.47 -17.97 -27.37
CA ASN A 90 24.17 -17.99 -28.79
C ASN A 90 22.87 -17.21 -29.03
N ASP A 91 22.97 -16.08 -29.71
CA ASP A 91 21.80 -15.23 -30.04
C ASP A 91 21.32 -15.37 -31.52
N GLY A 92 21.83 -16.38 -32.21
CA GLY A 92 21.51 -16.66 -33.62
C GLY A 92 22.38 -15.88 -34.64
N ARG A 93 23.15 -14.87 -34.21
CA ARG A 93 24.15 -14.13 -35.02
C ARG A 93 25.54 -14.18 -34.44
N VAL A 94 25.64 -14.17 -33.10
CA VAL A 94 26.90 -14.21 -32.36
C VAL A 94 26.92 -15.41 -31.44
N VAL A 95 27.97 -16.20 -31.47
CA VAL A 95 28.18 -17.34 -30.56
C VAL A 95 29.45 -17.09 -29.73
N VAL A 96 29.33 -17.19 -28.43
CA VAL A 96 30.45 -17.07 -27.47
C VAL A 96 30.90 -18.44 -27.03
N LEU A 97 32.19 -18.77 -27.23
CA LEU A 97 32.81 -20.01 -26.75
C LEU A 97 33.72 -19.72 -25.59
N THR A 98 33.75 -20.63 -24.59
CA THR A 98 34.65 -20.57 -23.45
C THR A 98 35.16 -22.00 -23.09
N ARG A 99 36.30 -22.09 -22.38
CA ARG A 99 36.83 -23.36 -21.90
C ARG A 99 36.10 -23.82 -20.64
N ALA A 100 35.65 -25.09 -20.60
CA ALA A 100 35.05 -25.67 -19.41
C ALA A 100 36.13 -25.84 -18.33
N GLN A 101 35.98 -25.18 -17.19
CA GLN A 101 36.83 -25.45 -16.02
C GLN A 101 36.39 -26.77 -15.36
N ALA A 102 37.36 -27.61 -14.97
CA ALA A 102 37.14 -28.99 -14.49
C ALA A 102 36.51 -29.07 -13.07
N GLN A 103 35.74 -28.06 -12.64
CA GLN A 103 35.17 -27.98 -11.28
C GLN A 103 33.66 -27.87 -11.22
N ASP A 104 32.94 -27.79 -12.36
CA ASP A 104 31.49 -27.51 -12.36
C ASP A 104 30.56 -28.71 -12.62
N ALA A 105 31.05 -29.94 -12.49
CA ALA A 105 30.20 -31.13 -12.66
C ALA A 105 29.44 -31.58 -11.38
N ALA A 106 29.62 -30.91 -10.25
CA ALA A 106 29.00 -31.30 -8.96
C ALA A 106 28.08 -30.20 -8.33
N SER A 107 27.84 -29.08 -9.00
CA SER A 107 27.14 -27.94 -8.40
C SER A 107 25.92 -27.44 -9.21
N GLN A 108 25.28 -28.27 -10.00
CA GLN A 108 24.03 -27.85 -10.72
C GLN A 108 22.72 -28.38 -10.11
N ALA A 109 22.74 -28.76 -8.87
CA ALA A 109 21.52 -29.07 -8.13
C ALA A 109 21.56 -28.32 -6.80
N ASP A 110 21.35 -27.06 -6.78
CA ASP A 110 20.65 -26.37 -5.68
C ASP A 110 20.96 -24.87 -5.62
N THR A 111 20.20 -24.04 -6.25
CA THR A 111 19.99 -22.67 -5.82
C THR A 111 18.73 -22.10 -6.47
N ALA A 112 17.58 -22.55 -5.98
CA ALA A 112 16.33 -21.78 -6.10
C ALA A 112 16.28 -20.74 -4.95
N GLN A 113 17.39 -20.09 -4.68
CA GLN A 113 17.47 -18.83 -3.91
C GLN A 113 18.40 -17.92 -4.69
N ALA A 114 17.82 -16.82 -5.23
CA ALA A 114 18.48 -15.63 -5.75
C ALA A 114 19.96 -15.80 -6.15
N VAL A 115 20.22 -16.41 -7.30
CA VAL A 115 21.52 -16.29 -7.96
C VAL A 115 21.48 -14.96 -8.72
N ALA A 116 22.23 -13.97 -8.22
CA ALA A 116 22.60 -12.81 -9.01
C ALA A 116 23.37 -13.29 -10.26
N PRO A 117 23.10 -12.71 -11.45
CA PRO A 117 23.86 -13.04 -12.66
C PRO A 117 25.33 -12.70 -12.45
N ALA A 118 26.25 -13.59 -12.89
CA ALA A 118 27.68 -13.33 -12.88
C ALA A 118 28.04 -12.08 -13.71
N GLU A 119 28.87 -11.21 -13.13
CA GLU A 119 29.27 -9.92 -13.69
C GLU A 119 30.05 -10.05 -15.00
N GLU A 120 29.57 -9.37 -16.05
CA GLU A 120 30.43 -8.91 -17.14
C GLU A 120 31.26 -7.69 -16.68
N PRO A 121 32.47 -7.43 -17.23
CA PRO A 121 33.25 -6.24 -16.88
C PRO A 121 32.45 -4.99 -17.26
N GLN A 122 32.12 -4.19 -16.26
CA GLN A 122 31.26 -3.04 -16.38
C GLN A 122 31.92 -1.90 -17.12
N GLU A 123 31.47 -1.60 -18.33
CA GLU A 123 31.27 -0.20 -18.69
C GLU A 123 30.29 0.42 -17.69
N VAL A 124 30.72 1.47 -17.00
CA VAL A 124 29.89 2.18 -16.01
C VAL A 124 28.82 2.97 -16.75
N VAL A 125 27.83 2.26 -17.27
CA VAL A 125 26.59 2.88 -17.76
C VAL A 125 25.60 2.91 -16.62
N VAL A 126 25.07 4.10 -16.33
CA VAL A 126 23.97 4.28 -15.37
C VAL A 126 22.73 3.55 -15.91
N VAL A 127 22.59 2.29 -15.58
CA VAL A 127 21.46 1.47 -16.01
C VAL A 127 20.52 1.36 -14.82
N GLY A 128 19.59 2.35 -14.65
CA GLY A 128 18.66 2.38 -13.55
C GLY A 128 17.43 1.49 -13.79
N MET A 129 16.53 1.94 -14.65
CA MET A 129 15.18 1.40 -14.82
C MET A 129 15.15 0.04 -15.53
N ARG A 130 15.84 -0.12 -16.64
CA ARG A 130 15.83 -1.36 -17.45
C ARG A 130 16.40 -2.58 -16.67
N ARG A 131 17.45 -2.38 -15.89
CA ARG A 131 18.02 -3.46 -15.05
C ARG A 131 17.04 -3.87 -13.95
N SER A 132 16.36 -2.92 -13.32
CA SER A 132 15.33 -3.14 -12.33
C SER A 132 14.17 -3.98 -12.87
N MET A 133 13.70 -3.64 -14.05
CA MET A 133 12.65 -4.40 -14.76
C MET A 133 13.10 -5.83 -15.09
N ARG A 134 14.35 -6.02 -15.54
CA ARG A 134 14.91 -7.37 -15.78
C ARG A 134 14.96 -8.22 -14.52
N ASP A 135 15.42 -7.63 -13.41
CA ASP A 135 15.53 -8.31 -12.12
C ASP A 135 14.14 -8.73 -11.59
N ALA A 136 13.14 -7.83 -11.70
CA ALA A 136 11.74 -8.13 -11.32
C ALA A 136 11.13 -9.25 -12.20
N ILE A 137 11.32 -9.21 -13.52
CA ILE A 137 10.87 -10.26 -14.46
C ILE A 137 11.54 -11.60 -14.14
N ALA A 138 12.85 -11.61 -13.87
CA ALA A 138 13.58 -12.82 -13.55
C ALA A 138 13.06 -13.48 -12.25
N GLN A 139 12.81 -12.68 -11.21
CA GLN A 139 12.22 -13.16 -9.97
C GLN A 139 10.79 -13.70 -10.18
N LYS A 140 9.94 -12.96 -10.91
CA LYS A 140 8.59 -13.42 -11.26
C LYS A 140 8.61 -14.74 -12.03
N ARG A 141 9.50 -14.88 -13.01
CA ARG A 141 9.67 -16.10 -13.82
C ARG A 141 10.06 -17.31 -12.98
N SER A 142 10.98 -17.13 -12.01
CA SER A 142 11.49 -18.22 -11.16
C SER A 142 10.51 -18.69 -10.09
N HIS A 143 9.53 -17.87 -9.71
CA HIS A 143 8.56 -18.22 -8.67
C HIS A 143 7.48 -19.17 -9.20
N SER A 144 7.16 -20.24 -8.45
CA SER A 144 6.19 -21.26 -8.89
C SER A 144 4.72 -20.80 -8.84
N GLY A 145 4.39 -19.88 -7.93
CA GLY A 145 3.06 -19.28 -7.80
C GLY A 145 2.93 -17.93 -8.51
N VAL A 146 1.84 -17.22 -8.27
CA VAL A 146 1.62 -15.86 -8.76
C VAL A 146 2.20 -14.86 -7.77
N ALA A 147 3.25 -14.14 -8.18
CA ALA A 147 3.89 -13.10 -7.37
C ALA A 147 4.37 -11.95 -8.27
N GLU A 148 4.46 -10.75 -7.69
CA GLU A 148 5.00 -9.56 -8.32
C GLU A 148 6.20 -9.05 -7.51
N TYR A 149 7.16 -8.43 -8.19
CA TYR A 149 8.40 -7.96 -7.58
C TYR A 149 8.70 -6.53 -8.00
N VAL A 150 9.24 -5.76 -7.06
CA VAL A 150 9.78 -4.42 -7.27
C VAL A 150 11.20 -4.38 -6.75
N SER A 151 12.14 -3.88 -7.52
CA SER A 151 13.52 -3.73 -7.04
C SER A 151 13.75 -2.35 -6.41
N ALA A 152 14.76 -2.22 -5.54
CA ALA A 152 15.14 -0.96 -4.89
C ALA A 152 15.41 0.19 -5.87
N LYS A 153 15.86 -0.15 -7.06
CA LYS A 153 16.12 0.87 -8.09
C LYS A 153 14.81 1.50 -8.59
N GLU A 154 13.71 0.74 -8.62
CA GLU A 154 12.38 1.30 -8.92
C GLU A 154 11.86 2.17 -7.78
N ILE A 155 11.91 1.71 -6.54
CA ILE A 155 11.49 2.48 -5.36
C ILE A 155 12.21 3.84 -5.31
N GLY A 156 13.48 3.90 -5.71
CA GLY A 156 14.25 5.14 -5.75
C GLY A 156 14.14 5.96 -7.06
N VAL A 157 13.57 5.42 -8.14
CA VAL A 157 13.51 6.07 -9.47
C VAL A 157 12.14 6.69 -9.75
N LEU A 158 11.08 6.12 -9.18
CA LEU A 158 9.70 6.61 -9.40
C LEU A 158 9.42 7.89 -8.61
N PRO A 159 8.43 8.71 -9.04
CA PRO A 159 8.01 9.91 -8.32
C PRO A 159 7.34 9.58 -6.98
N ASP A 160 7.57 8.40 -6.47
CA ASP A 160 6.91 7.84 -5.31
C ASP A 160 7.61 8.32 -4.02
N VAL A 161 6.82 8.85 -3.10
CA VAL A 161 7.29 9.29 -1.78
C VAL A 161 7.15 8.18 -0.75
N THR A 162 6.16 7.28 -0.99
CA THR A 162 5.88 6.16 -0.10
C THR A 162 6.08 4.82 -0.82
N ILE A 163 6.28 3.78 -0.02
CA ILE A 163 6.33 2.39 -0.54
C ILE A 163 4.96 2.00 -1.13
N ALA A 164 3.85 2.47 -0.55
CA ALA A 164 2.50 2.18 -1.06
C ALA A 164 2.30 2.71 -2.48
N GLU A 165 2.82 3.90 -2.82
CA GLU A 165 2.77 4.44 -4.18
C GLU A 165 3.48 3.51 -5.18
N THR A 166 4.65 2.99 -4.80
CA THR A 166 5.41 2.03 -5.62
C THR A 166 4.66 0.69 -5.77
N LEU A 167 4.13 0.15 -4.68
CA LEU A 167 3.35 -1.09 -4.71
C LEU A 167 2.10 -0.96 -5.59
N ALA A 168 1.44 0.20 -5.56
CA ALA A 168 0.26 0.48 -6.36
C ALA A 168 0.52 0.55 -7.89
N ARG A 169 1.79 0.43 -8.33
CA ARG A 169 2.15 0.25 -9.75
C ARG A 169 2.18 -1.21 -10.19
N LEU A 170 2.09 -2.15 -9.25
CA LEU A 170 2.04 -3.57 -9.58
C LEU A 170 0.63 -3.99 -10.04
N PRO A 171 0.50 -4.97 -10.95
CA PRO A 171 -0.78 -5.46 -11.41
C PRO A 171 -1.71 -5.83 -10.24
N GLY A 172 -2.96 -5.38 -10.27
CA GLY A 172 -3.96 -5.71 -9.25
C GLY A 172 -3.64 -5.23 -7.83
N VAL A 173 -2.72 -4.26 -7.68
CA VAL A 173 -2.45 -3.59 -6.40
C VAL A 173 -2.96 -2.15 -6.48
N THR A 174 -3.68 -1.72 -5.45
CA THR A 174 -4.14 -0.34 -5.27
C THR A 174 -3.70 0.17 -3.91
N ALA A 175 -3.81 1.46 -3.66
CA ALA A 175 -3.50 2.04 -2.37
C ALA A 175 -4.57 3.04 -1.94
N THR A 176 -4.78 3.15 -0.62
CA THR A 176 -5.60 4.21 -0.04
C THR A 176 -4.72 5.42 0.28
N ARG A 177 -5.26 6.62 0.09
CA ARG A 177 -4.55 7.87 0.38
C ARG A 177 -4.80 8.34 1.81
N ASP A 178 -3.76 8.92 2.39
CA ASP A 178 -3.81 9.71 3.62
C ASP A 178 -2.93 10.94 3.44
N ARG A 179 -3.47 12.15 3.67
CA ARG A 179 -2.77 13.44 3.53
C ARG A 179 -2.04 13.62 2.18
N GLY A 180 -2.67 13.13 1.10
CA GLY A 180 -2.12 13.23 -0.27
C GLY A 180 -1.09 12.17 -0.64
N ASN A 181 -0.69 11.28 0.28
CA ASN A 181 0.23 10.16 0.02
C ASN A 181 -0.52 8.82 0.05
N ASP A 182 -0.11 7.88 -0.79
CA ASP A 182 -0.59 6.50 -0.66
C ASP A 182 0.00 5.86 0.60
N SER A 183 -0.85 5.29 1.45
CA SER A 183 -0.53 4.80 2.79
C SER A 183 -0.64 3.29 2.93
N GLN A 184 -1.78 2.71 2.55
CA GLN A 184 -2.06 1.28 2.71
C GLN A 184 -2.27 0.62 1.36
N ALA A 185 -1.76 -0.60 1.20
CA ALA A 185 -1.94 -1.39 -0.01
C ALA A 185 -3.19 -2.29 0.09
N ALA A 186 -3.94 -2.38 -1.00
CA ALA A 186 -4.96 -3.39 -1.25
C ALA A 186 -4.55 -4.24 -2.45
N ILE A 187 -4.77 -5.55 -2.39
CA ILE A 187 -4.37 -6.49 -3.43
C ILE A 187 -5.62 -7.15 -4.01
N ARG A 188 -5.76 -7.13 -5.36
CA ARG A 188 -6.91 -7.73 -6.07
C ARG A 188 -8.26 -7.14 -5.61
N GLY A 189 -8.26 -5.84 -5.34
CA GLY A 189 -9.43 -5.13 -4.85
C GLY A 189 -9.83 -5.46 -3.41
N ILE A 190 -9.14 -6.39 -2.73
CA ILE A 190 -9.44 -6.72 -1.33
C ILE A 190 -8.66 -5.76 -0.43
N GLY A 191 -9.37 -5.06 0.43
CA GLY A 191 -8.88 -3.96 1.25
C GLY A 191 -7.72 -4.32 2.20
N PRO A 192 -7.03 -3.31 2.75
CA PRO A 192 -5.78 -3.48 3.49
C PRO A 192 -5.91 -4.37 4.74
N ARG A 193 -7.12 -4.50 5.32
CA ARG A 193 -7.38 -5.38 6.48
C ARG A 193 -7.12 -6.88 6.23
N MET A 194 -6.97 -7.29 4.95
CA MET A 194 -6.69 -8.66 4.54
C MET A 194 -5.34 -8.83 3.85
N VAL A 195 -4.47 -7.81 3.91
CA VAL A 195 -3.09 -7.83 3.44
C VAL A 195 -2.16 -8.09 4.62
N LEU A 196 -1.27 -9.07 4.50
CA LEU A 196 -0.19 -9.25 5.47
C LEU A 196 1.04 -8.45 5.04
N GLY A 197 1.57 -7.61 5.93
CA GLY A 197 2.84 -6.92 5.73
C GLY A 197 3.96 -7.57 6.51
N THR A 198 5.09 -7.81 5.84
CA THR A 198 6.31 -8.38 6.44
C THR A 198 7.55 -7.60 6.02
N ILE A 199 8.62 -7.75 6.79
CA ILE A 199 9.97 -7.30 6.43
C ILE A 199 10.92 -8.49 6.57
N ASN A 200 11.59 -8.86 5.47
CA ASN A 200 12.43 -10.05 5.43
C ASN A 200 11.71 -11.33 5.92
N GLY A 201 10.42 -11.48 5.59
CA GLY A 201 9.56 -12.57 6.02
C GLY A 201 9.05 -12.49 7.47
N ARG A 202 9.32 -11.43 8.22
CA ARG A 202 8.90 -11.23 9.61
C ARG A 202 7.68 -10.31 9.67
N GLU A 203 6.63 -10.73 10.39
CA GLU A 203 5.46 -9.88 10.67
C GLU A 203 5.89 -8.65 11.49
N VAL A 204 5.24 -7.49 11.26
CA VAL A 204 5.61 -6.22 11.90
C VAL A 204 4.50 -5.68 12.79
N ALA A 205 4.88 -4.94 13.82
CA ALA A 205 3.98 -4.12 14.62
C ALA A 205 3.48 -2.92 13.81
N THR A 206 2.29 -2.41 14.15
CA THR A 206 1.65 -1.29 13.46
C THR A 206 1.21 -0.20 14.43
N SER A 207 1.38 1.06 14.04
CA SER A 207 1.07 2.22 14.89
C SER A 207 -0.42 2.55 14.98
N GLU A 208 -1.25 1.92 14.16
CA GLU A 208 -2.70 2.15 14.17
C GLU A 208 -3.43 1.10 15.04
N PRO A 209 -4.68 1.36 15.48
CA PRO A 209 -5.44 0.41 16.31
C PRO A 209 -5.71 -0.93 15.62
N ASP A 210 -5.75 -0.95 14.30
CA ASP A 210 -5.97 -2.14 13.48
C ASP A 210 -4.67 -2.96 13.26
N ARG A 211 -4.63 -3.84 12.24
CA ARG A 211 -3.45 -4.61 11.83
C ARG A 211 -2.82 -4.09 10.54
N ASN A 212 -3.42 -3.06 9.93
CA ASN A 212 -3.02 -2.62 8.62
C ASN A 212 -1.63 -1.97 8.67
N VAL A 213 -0.76 -2.39 7.78
CA VAL A 213 0.56 -1.75 7.68
C VAL A 213 0.42 -0.41 6.97
N ARG A 214 0.93 0.63 7.61
CA ARG A 214 1.04 1.98 7.07
C ARG A 214 2.40 2.15 6.42
N TRP A 215 2.44 2.02 5.09
CA TRP A 215 3.70 2.00 4.33
C TRP A 215 4.38 3.37 4.26
N GLU A 216 3.67 4.46 4.57
CA GLU A 216 4.26 5.80 4.64
C GLU A 216 5.25 5.99 5.79
N ILE A 217 5.17 5.19 6.86
CA ILE A 217 6.14 5.27 7.97
C ILE A 217 7.49 4.65 7.59
N TYR A 218 7.53 3.74 6.63
CA TYR A 218 8.75 3.05 6.22
C TYR A 218 9.54 3.89 5.23
N PRO A 219 10.83 4.20 5.50
CA PRO A 219 11.63 4.95 4.55
C PRO A 219 11.96 4.09 3.34
N SER A 220 11.54 4.54 2.16
CA SER A 220 11.79 3.84 0.89
C SER A 220 13.28 3.72 0.55
N GLU A 221 14.10 4.64 1.07
CA GLU A 221 15.52 4.76 0.78
C GLU A 221 16.40 3.66 1.39
N VAL A 222 15.86 2.92 2.38
CA VAL A 222 16.60 1.85 3.09
C VAL A 222 16.10 0.44 2.75
N VAL A 223 15.19 0.33 1.79
CA VAL A 223 14.60 -0.93 1.32
C VAL A 223 15.28 -1.34 0.01
N SER A 224 15.58 -2.62 -0.17
CA SER A 224 16.21 -3.17 -1.38
C SER A 224 15.20 -3.69 -2.41
N GLY A 225 13.95 -3.85 -2.05
CA GLY A 225 12.88 -4.32 -2.91
C GLY A 225 11.65 -4.71 -2.13
N ALA A 226 10.63 -5.12 -2.86
CA ALA A 226 9.39 -5.67 -2.31
C ALA A 226 8.91 -6.84 -3.16
N ALA A 227 8.37 -7.87 -2.51
CA ALA A 227 7.65 -8.96 -3.13
C ALA A 227 6.18 -8.90 -2.72
N VAL A 228 5.27 -9.08 -3.68
CA VAL A 228 3.82 -9.20 -3.45
C VAL A 228 3.40 -10.61 -3.83
N TYR A 229 3.25 -11.48 -2.84
CA TYR A 229 2.80 -12.85 -3.03
C TYR A 229 1.27 -12.88 -3.10
N LYS A 230 0.72 -13.18 -4.27
CA LYS A 230 -0.74 -13.30 -4.52
C LYS A 230 -1.25 -14.72 -4.36
N SER A 231 -0.40 -15.72 -4.60
CA SER A 231 -0.63 -17.14 -4.25
C SER A 231 0.08 -17.45 -2.93
N SER A 232 -0.56 -18.25 -2.07
CA SER A 232 -0.01 -18.66 -0.79
C SER A 232 0.76 -19.98 -0.91
N GLU A 233 1.81 -20.13 -0.11
CA GLU A 233 2.61 -21.34 0.09
C GLU A 233 2.70 -21.68 1.57
N ALA A 234 2.88 -22.96 1.91
CA ALA A 234 2.91 -23.39 3.31
C ALA A 234 4.06 -22.76 4.12
N ARG A 235 5.19 -22.42 3.49
CA ARG A 235 6.32 -21.73 4.13
C ARG A 235 6.07 -20.25 4.43
N LEU A 236 5.13 -19.58 3.73
CA LEU A 236 4.80 -18.18 3.99
C LEU A 236 3.94 -18.06 5.25
N LEU A 237 4.08 -16.96 5.97
CA LEU A 237 3.27 -16.67 7.15
C LEU A 237 1.79 -16.58 6.80
N SER A 238 0.94 -17.04 7.70
CA SER A 238 -0.51 -16.91 7.59
C SER A 238 -0.96 -15.48 7.92
N GLY A 239 -2.05 -15.01 7.32
CA GLY A 239 -2.65 -13.72 7.67
C GLY A 239 -3.00 -12.82 6.48
N GLY A 240 -2.65 -13.19 5.25
CA GLY A 240 -2.95 -12.42 4.04
C GLY A 240 -3.90 -13.16 3.09
N ILE A 241 -5.23 -12.99 3.23
CA ILE A 241 -6.19 -13.53 2.25
C ILE A 241 -6.00 -12.90 0.88
N SER A 242 -5.78 -11.59 0.80
CA SER A 242 -5.55 -10.90 -0.46
C SER A 242 -4.16 -11.17 -1.01
N GLY A 243 -3.18 -11.27 -0.13
CA GLY A 243 -1.78 -11.52 -0.42
C GLY A 243 -0.86 -11.03 0.70
N THR A 244 0.43 -11.27 0.51
CA THR A 244 1.48 -10.83 1.44
C THR A 244 2.41 -9.86 0.73
N VAL A 245 2.66 -8.71 1.35
CA VAL A 245 3.70 -7.75 0.95
C VAL A 245 4.92 -7.98 1.83
N ASP A 246 6.04 -8.38 1.24
CA ASP A 246 7.30 -8.56 1.95
C ASP A 246 8.32 -7.51 1.50
N LEU A 247 8.67 -6.57 2.37
CA LEU A 247 9.76 -5.65 2.13
C LEU A 247 11.09 -6.34 2.40
N GLN A 248 12.05 -6.08 1.54
CA GLN A 248 13.39 -6.67 1.63
C GLN A 248 14.43 -5.59 1.93
N THR A 249 15.34 -5.86 2.85
CA THR A 249 16.49 -5.01 3.15
C THR A 249 17.73 -5.45 2.39
N ILE A 250 18.71 -4.55 2.26
CA ILE A 250 19.97 -4.85 1.57
C ILE A 250 20.72 -6.00 2.25
N ARG A 251 21.17 -6.98 1.47
CA ARG A 251 22.06 -8.06 1.89
C ARG A 251 23.49 -7.69 1.53
N PRO A 252 24.32 -7.20 2.48
CA PRO A 252 25.57 -6.53 2.14
C PRO A 252 26.66 -7.46 1.55
N LEU A 253 26.71 -8.74 1.87
CA LEU A 253 27.63 -9.69 1.23
C LEU A 253 27.31 -9.95 -0.25
N GLN A 254 26.03 -9.84 -0.62
CA GLN A 254 25.50 -10.06 -1.98
C GLN A 254 25.40 -8.76 -2.78
N TYR A 255 25.67 -7.62 -2.14
CA TYR A 255 25.55 -6.31 -2.78
C TYR A 255 26.71 -6.05 -3.75
N SER A 256 26.39 -5.64 -4.98
CA SER A 256 27.34 -5.33 -6.05
C SER A 256 27.30 -3.85 -6.50
N GLY A 257 26.54 -3.00 -5.79
CA GLY A 257 26.44 -1.56 -6.10
C GLY A 257 27.56 -0.73 -5.47
N PRO A 258 27.48 0.62 -5.60
CA PRO A 258 28.44 1.55 -5.01
C PRO A 258 28.53 1.41 -3.49
N GLU A 259 29.75 1.56 -2.92
CA GLU A 259 29.92 1.48 -1.46
C GLU A 259 29.15 2.59 -0.72
N PHE A 260 29.08 3.77 -1.29
CA PHE A 260 28.37 4.90 -0.68
C PHE A 260 27.44 5.56 -1.68
N VAL A 261 26.19 5.80 -1.27
CA VAL A 261 25.19 6.54 -2.03
C VAL A 261 24.62 7.64 -1.14
N ALA A 262 24.67 8.88 -1.60
CA ALA A 262 24.01 10.01 -0.95
C ALA A 262 23.00 10.65 -1.91
N ARG A 263 21.88 11.09 -1.37
CA ARG A 263 20.83 11.79 -2.10
C ARG A 263 20.36 13.00 -1.30
N ALA A 264 20.09 14.12 -1.98
CA ALA A 264 19.44 15.28 -1.39
C ALA A 264 18.54 15.95 -2.42
N GLY A 265 17.38 16.43 -1.99
CA GLY A 265 16.42 17.05 -2.89
C GLY A 265 15.41 17.95 -2.18
N LEU A 266 14.68 18.70 -3.00
CA LEU A 266 13.60 19.59 -2.59
C LEU A 266 12.28 19.07 -3.16
N VAL A 267 11.22 19.14 -2.35
CA VAL A 267 9.86 18.75 -2.71
C VAL A 267 8.94 19.94 -2.57
N HIS A 268 8.22 20.29 -3.62
CA HIS A 268 7.24 21.38 -3.62
C HIS A 268 5.84 20.85 -3.94
N TYR A 269 4.84 21.37 -3.21
CA TYR A 269 3.43 21.05 -3.42
C TYR A 269 2.66 22.32 -3.80
N ASP A 270 1.75 22.23 -4.81
CA ASP A 270 0.95 23.38 -5.25
C ASP A 270 -0.53 23.30 -4.86
N GLY A 271 -0.86 22.44 -3.89
CA GLY A 271 -2.22 22.27 -3.38
C GLY A 271 -2.72 23.46 -2.55
N GLY A 272 -4.01 23.77 -2.67
CA GLY A 272 -4.69 24.86 -1.96
C GLY A 272 -4.26 26.26 -2.41
N SER A 273 -4.82 27.30 -1.78
CA SER A 273 -4.42 28.69 -1.98
C SER A 273 -3.09 29.01 -1.27
N GLU A 274 -2.44 30.11 -1.67
CA GLU A 274 -1.29 30.63 -0.94
C GLU A 274 -1.73 31.17 0.40
N PHE A 275 -1.12 30.67 1.45
CA PHE A 275 -1.32 31.18 2.81
C PHE A 275 -0.08 31.97 3.25
N PRO A 276 -0.21 33.23 3.71
CA PRO A 276 0.92 34.14 3.86
C PRO A 276 2.07 33.66 4.75
N ASP A 277 1.84 32.73 5.64
CA ASP A 277 2.83 32.26 6.62
C ASP A 277 3.15 30.76 6.46
N TYR A 278 2.85 30.18 5.30
CA TYR A 278 3.02 28.75 5.09
C TYR A 278 3.88 28.43 3.87
N ASP A 279 5.04 27.82 4.12
CA ASP A 279 5.94 27.31 3.09
C ASP A 279 5.46 25.92 2.61
N ARG A 280 5.42 25.68 1.29
CA ARG A 280 5.02 24.42 0.65
C ARG A 280 6.21 23.63 0.14
N THR A 281 7.42 24.05 0.50
CA THR A 281 8.65 23.42 0.05
C THR A 281 9.32 22.70 1.21
N GLY A 282 9.36 21.40 1.11
CA GLY A 282 10.09 20.53 2.01
C GLY A 282 11.40 20.04 1.40
N TRP A 283 12.09 19.18 2.11
CA TRP A 283 13.34 18.57 1.68
C TRP A 283 13.37 17.08 1.97
N ARG A 284 14.25 16.37 1.28
CA ARG A 284 14.60 14.97 1.59
C ARG A 284 16.10 14.78 1.43
N ALA A 285 16.68 13.95 2.31
CA ALA A 285 18.07 13.56 2.23
C ALA A 285 18.25 12.13 2.71
N SER A 286 19.14 11.38 2.07
CA SER A 286 19.46 10.03 2.50
C SER A 286 20.93 9.70 2.20
N GLY A 287 21.50 8.80 3.00
CA GLY A 287 22.82 8.26 2.79
C GLY A 287 22.83 6.78 3.13
N SER A 288 23.44 5.96 2.30
CA SER A 288 23.69 4.55 2.58
C SER A 288 25.15 4.20 2.34
N TRP A 289 25.71 3.43 3.26
CA TRP A 289 27.06 2.93 3.19
C TRP A 289 27.05 1.42 3.32
N VAL A 290 27.46 0.75 2.25
CA VAL A 290 27.60 -0.72 2.20
C VAL A 290 29.08 -1.05 2.12
N LYS A 291 29.60 -1.78 3.10
CA LYS A 291 31.03 -2.15 3.16
C LYS A 291 31.21 -3.64 3.28
N LYS A 292 31.86 -4.25 2.31
CA LYS A 292 32.46 -5.57 2.44
C LYS A 292 33.81 -5.42 3.12
N VAL A 293 33.88 -5.82 4.38
CA VAL A 293 35.14 -5.80 5.14
C VAL A 293 36.07 -6.84 4.57
N ASN A 294 35.53 -8.02 4.25
CA ASN A 294 36.16 -9.14 3.56
C ASN A 294 35.04 -10.06 3.02
N ASP A 295 35.39 -11.20 2.43
CA ASP A 295 34.42 -12.18 1.89
C ASP A 295 33.50 -12.81 2.94
N GLN A 296 33.83 -12.67 4.24
CA GLN A 296 33.09 -13.26 5.36
C GLN A 296 32.22 -12.25 6.09
N LEU A 297 32.54 -10.96 6.02
CA LEU A 297 31.88 -9.92 6.83
C LEU A 297 31.56 -8.70 5.97
N ALA A 298 30.29 -8.31 5.96
CA ALA A 298 29.84 -7.08 5.35
C ALA A 298 28.75 -6.44 6.19
N PHE A 299 28.61 -5.11 6.08
CA PHE A 299 27.54 -4.36 6.73
C PHE A 299 26.95 -3.30 5.80
N VAL A 300 25.75 -2.88 6.12
CA VAL A 300 25.07 -1.70 5.55
C VAL A 300 24.57 -0.81 6.67
N ILE A 301 24.74 0.48 6.50
CA ILE A 301 24.12 1.52 7.35
C ILE A 301 23.41 2.48 6.40
N GLY A 302 22.12 2.69 6.64
CA GLY A 302 21.29 3.65 5.92
C GLY A 302 20.71 4.68 6.88
N LEU A 303 20.76 5.95 6.50
CA LEU A 303 20.12 7.06 7.23
C LEU A 303 19.30 7.87 6.23
N THR A 304 18.11 8.33 6.65
CA THR A 304 17.26 9.18 5.84
C THR A 304 16.53 10.20 6.70
N GLY A 305 16.35 11.37 6.15
CA GLY A 305 15.54 12.44 6.72
C GLY A 305 14.69 13.09 5.64
N GLN A 306 13.46 13.44 5.99
CA GLN A 306 12.53 14.12 5.10
C GLN A 306 11.69 15.10 5.91
N ASN A 307 11.47 16.29 5.35
CA ASN A 307 10.41 17.19 5.77
C ASN A 307 9.44 17.34 4.60
N GLN A 308 8.16 17.11 4.86
CA GLN A 308 7.08 17.28 3.87
C GLN A 308 6.19 18.44 4.33
N LYS A 309 6.03 19.43 3.45
CA LYS A 309 5.13 20.56 3.65
C LYS A 309 4.09 20.56 2.54
N ASN A 310 2.84 20.31 2.90
CA ASN A 310 1.74 20.21 1.96
C ASN A 310 0.53 21.01 2.45
N GLY A 311 -0.11 21.76 1.54
CA GLY A 311 -1.41 22.39 1.77
C GLY A 311 -2.47 21.69 0.92
N TYR A 312 -3.65 21.41 1.46
CA TYR A 312 -4.77 20.88 0.71
C TYR A 312 -6.10 21.39 1.22
N GLU A 313 -7.06 21.43 0.32
CA GLU A 313 -8.42 21.90 0.57
C GLU A 313 -9.39 20.73 0.47
N SER A 314 -10.41 20.73 1.33
CA SER A 314 -11.51 19.78 1.22
C SER A 314 -12.86 20.45 1.52
N PHE A 315 -13.89 19.90 0.89
CA PHE A 315 -15.28 20.21 1.17
C PHE A 315 -16.03 18.91 1.46
N ARG A 316 -16.76 18.88 2.57
CA ARG A 316 -17.46 17.68 3.04
C ARG A 316 -18.93 17.96 3.31
N GLY A 317 -19.83 17.20 2.67
CA GLY A 317 -21.24 17.11 3.09
C GLY A 317 -21.36 16.16 4.28
N TRP A 318 -22.24 16.48 5.23
CA TRP A 318 -22.41 15.68 6.47
C TRP A 318 -23.44 14.56 6.35
N GLY A 319 -23.95 14.30 5.14
CA GLY A 319 -24.99 13.32 4.88
C GLY A 319 -26.37 13.97 4.84
N TYR A 320 -27.41 13.15 4.69
CA TYR A 320 -28.78 13.59 4.51
C TYR A 320 -29.70 13.02 5.58
N ASN A 321 -30.63 13.83 6.05
CA ASN A 321 -31.76 13.39 6.83
C ASN A 321 -32.88 12.93 5.85
N ASP A 322 -33.33 11.71 5.95
CA ASP A 322 -34.38 11.16 5.11
C ASP A 322 -35.77 11.65 5.55
N ASP A 323 -35.87 12.34 6.67
CA ASP A 323 -37.10 12.97 7.18
C ASP A 323 -37.24 14.43 6.69
N LYS A 324 -38.40 14.94 6.83
CA LYS A 324 -38.70 16.34 6.62
C LYS A 324 -37.90 17.25 7.54
N ILE A 325 -37.62 18.48 7.11
CA ILE A 325 -37.00 19.50 7.95
C ILE A 325 -37.75 19.67 9.24
N ARG A 326 -37.08 19.50 10.37
CA ARG A 326 -37.63 19.64 11.71
C ARG A 326 -36.87 20.70 12.50
N SER A 327 -37.52 21.35 13.43
CA SER A 327 -36.85 22.21 14.39
C SER A 327 -36.11 21.35 15.43
N GLY A 328 -34.83 21.65 15.66
CA GLY A 328 -34.01 20.90 16.60
C GLY A 328 -33.57 19.55 16.03
N ASP A 329 -33.61 18.51 16.85
CA ASP A 329 -33.29 17.15 16.45
C ASP A 329 -34.37 16.53 15.54
N SER A 330 -34.17 15.31 15.05
CA SER A 330 -35.09 14.56 14.19
C SER A 330 -36.51 14.36 14.79
N THR A 331 -36.72 14.69 16.06
CA THR A 331 -37.99 14.54 16.79
C THR A 331 -38.79 15.85 16.91
N GLY A 332 -38.19 16.99 16.59
CA GLY A 332 -38.82 18.30 16.64
C GLY A 332 -39.98 18.49 15.63
N PRO A 333 -40.75 19.55 15.74
CA PRO A 333 -41.84 19.86 14.78
C PRO A 333 -41.25 20.18 13.37
N ILE A 334 -42.02 19.87 12.32
CA ILE A 334 -41.66 20.22 10.95
C ILE A 334 -41.62 21.75 10.79
N VAL A 335 -40.54 22.26 10.23
CA VAL A 335 -40.38 23.70 9.97
C VAL A 335 -41.37 24.17 8.91
N ALA A 336 -42.16 25.18 9.26
CA ALA A 336 -43.11 25.76 8.31
C ALA A 336 -42.37 26.41 7.11
N GLY A 337 -42.80 26.06 5.88
CA GLY A 337 -42.22 26.59 4.65
C GLY A 337 -40.96 25.88 4.15
N GLY A 338 -40.45 24.86 4.87
CA GLY A 338 -39.36 24.00 4.39
C GLY A 338 -39.84 22.99 3.34
N PRO A 339 -38.96 22.53 2.43
CA PRO A 339 -39.29 21.47 1.47
C PRO A 339 -39.58 20.13 2.17
N ASP A 340 -40.50 19.36 1.61
CA ASP A 340 -40.88 18.04 2.10
C ASP A 340 -40.02 16.93 1.42
N VAL A 341 -38.69 17.08 1.51
CA VAL A 341 -37.71 16.20 0.86
C VAL A 341 -36.51 15.99 1.78
N PRO A 342 -35.72 14.92 1.61
CA PRO A 342 -34.45 14.73 2.33
C PRO A 342 -33.57 15.96 2.23
N THR A 343 -33.02 16.38 3.36
CA THR A 343 -32.22 17.60 3.52
C THR A 343 -30.86 17.27 4.11
N PRO A 344 -29.77 17.92 3.65
CA PRO A 344 -28.47 17.69 4.23
C PRO A 344 -28.40 18.15 5.69
N TRP A 345 -27.64 17.44 6.51
CA TRP A 345 -27.36 17.82 7.90
C TRP A 345 -26.54 19.10 8.00
N GLY A 346 -25.75 19.40 6.96
CA GLY A 346 -24.85 20.52 6.87
C GLY A 346 -23.67 20.18 5.97
N ALA A 347 -22.69 21.05 5.96
CA ALA A 347 -21.44 20.89 5.25
C ALA A 347 -20.28 21.54 5.99
N GLY A 348 -19.04 21.13 5.66
CA GLY A 348 -17.84 21.75 6.20
C GLY A 348 -16.79 21.93 5.11
N ALA A 349 -16.14 23.09 5.11
CA ALA A 349 -14.94 23.32 4.31
C ALA A 349 -13.71 23.28 5.21
N GLN A 350 -12.60 22.80 4.68
CA GLN A 350 -11.34 22.68 5.43
C GLN A 350 -10.17 23.11 4.57
N ALA A 351 -9.23 23.81 5.18
CA ALA A 351 -7.89 24.01 4.65
C ALA A 351 -6.89 23.44 5.66
N LYS A 352 -6.07 22.50 5.20
CA LYS A 352 -5.09 21.82 6.04
C LYS A 352 -3.70 22.11 5.56
N PHE A 353 -2.79 22.35 6.51
CA PHE A 353 -1.38 22.64 6.27
C PHE A 353 -0.55 21.66 7.08
N LEU A 354 0.03 20.71 6.36
CA LEU A 354 0.86 19.65 6.90
C LEU A 354 2.31 20.10 6.99
N ASP A 355 2.93 19.97 8.16
CA ASP A 355 4.39 19.97 8.36
C ASP A 355 4.76 18.62 8.99
N ALA A 356 5.40 17.76 8.21
CA ALA A 356 5.68 16.40 8.64
C ALA A 356 7.15 16.06 8.48
N ASP A 357 7.78 15.67 9.59
CA ASP A 357 9.17 15.22 9.65
C ASP A 357 9.25 13.70 9.75
N ARG A 358 10.06 13.07 8.89
CA ARG A 358 10.39 11.65 8.99
C ARG A 358 11.90 11.47 9.10
N LEU A 359 12.31 10.70 10.10
CA LEU A 359 13.68 10.23 10.27
C LEU A 359 13.70 8.70 10.21
N GLY A 360 14.60 8.13 9.44
CA GLY A 360 14.75 6.68 9.32
C GLY A 360 16.21 6.26 9.43
N ALA A 361 16.42 5.06 9.99
CA ALA A 361 17.72 4.42 10.04
C ALA A 361 17.58 2.93 9.78
N SER A 362 18.56 2.34 9.08
CA SER A 362 18.65 0.89 8.91
C SER A 362 20.09 0.41 9.12
N VAL A 363 20.21 -0.78 9.68
CA VAL A 363 21.47 -1.48 9.84
C VAL A 363 21.29 -2.92 9.38
N GLY A 364 22.19 -3.40 8.55
CA GLY A 364 22.30 -4.81 8.18
C GLY A 364 23.72 -5.29 8.38
N LEU A 365 23.88 -6.46 8.97
CA LEU A 365 25.17 -7.12 9.15
C LEU A 365 25.05 -8.56 8.66
N GLN A 366 25.96 -8.98 7.80
CA GLN A 366 26.12 -10.38 7.40
C GLN A 366 27.52 -10.88 7.76
N TYR A 367 27.56 -12.02 8.42
CA TYR A 367 28.78 -12.71 8.80
C TYR A 367 28.72 -14.17 8.36
N ARG A 368 29.60 -14.55 7.43
CA ARG A 368 29.72 -15.89 6.86
C ARG A 368 31.16 -16.37 7.05
N PRO A 369 31.51 -16.88 8.26
CA PRO A 369 32.88 -17.30 8.55
C PRO A 369 33.38 -18.47 7.69
N ASN A 370 32.45 -19.25 7.14
CA ASN A 370 32.70 -20.36 6.23
C ASN A 370 31.46 -20.65 5.40
N GLU A 371 31.53 -21.57 4.44
CA GLU A 371 30.40 -21.93 3.56
C GLU A 371 29.20 -22.60 4.29
N ARG A 372 29.42 -23.06 5.54
CA ARG A 372 28.40 -23.79 6.31
C ARG A 372 27.59 -22.94 7.28
N PHE A 373 28.00 -21.70 7.55
CA PHE A 373 27.33 -20.86 8.52
C PHE A 373 27.19 -19.41 8.05
N GLU A 374 25.98 -18.86 8.17
CA GLU A 374 25.72 -17.46 7.93
C GLU A 374 24.87 -16.88 9.06
N LEU A 375 25.27 -15.72 9.57
CA LEU A 375 24.52 -14.92 10.53
C LEU A 375 24.15 -13.60 9.89
N THR A 376 22.86 -13.25 9.97
CA THR A 376 22.33 -11.98 9.47
C THR A 376 21.61 -11.24 10.59
N TYR A 377 21.99 -9.99 10.80
CA TYR A 377 21.29 -9.08 11.70
C TYR A 377 20.68 -7.93 10.90
N ASP A 378 19.41 -7.61 11.17
CA ASP A 378 18.67 -6.51 10.55
C ASP A 378 18.08 -5.61 11.62
N LEU A 379 18.17 -4.30 11.41
CA LEU A 379 17.45 -3.29 12.18
C LEU A 379 16.89 -2.23 11.24
N LEU A 380 15.64 -1.86 11.45
CA LEU A 380 14.98 -0.72 10.81
C LEU A 380 14.27 0.09 11.89
N TYR A 381 14.57 1.38 11.94
CA TYR A 381 13.93 2.34 12.83
C TYR A 381 13.35 3.47 11.99
N SER A 382 12.15 3.92 12.34
CA SER A 382 11.53 5.12 11.76
C SER A 382 10.82 5.92 12.84
N LYS A 383 10.95 7.23 12.73
CA LYS A 383 10.18 8.20 13.50
C LYS A 383 9.50 9.16 12.54
N TYR A 384 8.18 9.37 12.72
CA TYR A 384 7.37 10.22 11.86
C TYR A 384 6.55 11.17 12.74
N LYS A 385 6.79 12.46 12.62
CA LYS A 385 6.07 13.50 13.34
C LYS A 385 5.22 14.28 12.36
N ILE A 386 3.99 14.57 12.77
CA ILE A 386 3.04 15.38 12.03
C ILE A 386 2.63 16.55 12.91
N ASP A 387 2.68 17.74 12.34
CA ASP A 387 2.10 18.95 12.88
C ASP A 387 1.22 19.56 11.78
N GLU A 388 -0.09 19.45 11.95
CA GLU A 388 -1.05 19.81 10.93
C GLU A 388 -2.01 20.86 11.47
N LYS A 389 -1.98 22.05 10.85
CA LYS A 389 -3.01 23.06 11.05
C LYS A 389 -4.23 22.62 10.24
N GLN A 390 -5.39 22.52 10.89
CA GLN A 390 -6.63 22.08 10.29
C GLN A 390 -7.73 23.11 10.54
N ASN A 391 -7.72 24.19 9.77
CA ASN A 391 -8.77 25.18 9.90
C ASN A 391 -10.01 24.74 9.13
N GLN A 392 -11.17 25.00 9.71
CA GLN A 392 -12.46 24.56 9.15
C GLN A 392 -13.49 25.66 9.26
N ALA A 393 -14.45 25.64 8.34
CA ALA A 393 -15.69 26.37 8.45
C ALA A 393 -16.84 25.34 8.36
N TRP A 394 -17.67 25.31 9.39
CA TRP A 394 -18.87 24.46 9.40
C TRP A 394 -20.10 25.30 9.10
N TYR A 395 -20.91 24.83 8.17
CA TYR A 395 -22.10 25.51 7.68
C TYR A 395 -23.36 24.77 8.10
N GLY A 396 -24.09 25.35 9.05
CA GLY A 396 -25.36 24.84 9.52
C GLY A 396 -25.28 23.62 10.45
N GLY A 397 -26.35 23.40 11.14
CA GLY A 397 -26.69 22.17 11.85
C GLY A 397 -27.92 21.55 11.19
N ASN A 398 -28.63 20.64 11.91
CA ASN A 398 -29.76 19.84 11.41
C ASN A 398 -30.77 20.57 10.57
N ASN A 399 -30.84 21.67 10.22
CA ASN A 399 -31.78 22.36 9.33
C ASN A 399 -31.17 23.60 8.69
N TRP A 400 -29.83 23.70 8.71
CA TRP A 400 -29.11 24.89 8.26
C TRP A 400 -29.58 26.16 8.96
N GLY A 401 -30.04 26.04 10.22
CA GLY A 401 -30.61 27.09 11.04
C GLY A 401 -30.18 26.94 12.49
N ASN A 402 -30.65 27.89 13.32
CA ASN A 402 -30.27 27.94 14.72
C ASN A 402 -30.89 26.80 15.57
N TRP A 403 -30.10 26.14 16.41
CA TRP A 403 -30.49 24.98 17.23
C TRP A 403 -31.53 25.29 18.33
N ASP A 404 -31.71 26.54 18.70
CA ASP A 404 -32.60 26.92 19.81
C ASP A 404 -34.11 26.84 19.49
N GLY A 405 -34.47 26.41 18.30
CA GLY A 405 -35.86 26.23 17.84
C GLY A 405 -36.65 27.53 17.64
N ALA A 406 -36.10 28.66 18.02
CA ALA A 406 -36.78 29.97 17.93
C ALA A 406 -36.53 30.65 16.58
N ASN A 407 -35.42 30.35 15.92
CA ASN A 407 -34.96 30.98 14.68
C ASN A 407 -34.55 29.96 13.60
N VAL A 408 -35.28 28.85 13.46
CA VAL A 408 -35.05 27.92 12.37
C VAL A 408 -35.33 28.63 11.03
N GLY A 409 -34.27 28.81 10.22
CA GLY A 409 -34.39 29.52 8.97
C GLY A 409 -35.31 28.84 7.97
N ALA A 410 -36.27 29.59 7.47
CA ALA A 410 -37.07 29.14 6.33
C ALA A 410 -36.14 28.98 5.10
N HIS A 411 -36.22 27.84 4.44
CA HIS A 411 -35.58 27.67 3.16
C HIS A 411 -36.39 28.31 2.07
N THR A 412 -35.81 29.26 1.36
CA THR A 412 -36.36 29.87 0.15
C THR A 412 -35.53 29.44 -1.07
N GLU A 413 -36.12 29.52 -2.24
CA GLU A 413 -35.48 29.17 -3.51
C GLU A 413 -34.85 27.73 -3.51
N PRO A 414 -35.62 26.71 -3.12
CA PRO A 414 -35.08 25.38 -2.99
C PRO A 414 -34.66 24.78 -4.34
N VAL A 415 -33.47 24.21 -4.40
CA VAL A 415 -32.98 23.44 -5.55
C VAL A 415 -33.05 21.95 -5.19
N ILE A 416 -33.88 21.21 -5.94
CA ILE A 416 -34.11 19.77 -5.71
C ILE A 416 -33.59 18.99 -6.89
N ILE A 417 -32.71 18.00 -6.60
CA ILE A 417 -32.16 17.07 -7.59
C ILE A 417 -32.38 15.62 -7.10
N GLY A 418 -32.97 14.80 -7.95
CA GLY A 418 -33.21 13.38 -7.62
C GLY A 418 -34.09 13.17 -6.39
N GLY A 419 -34.94 14.15 -6.02
CA GLY A 419 -35.78 14.10 -4.85
C GLY A 419 -35.15 14.60 -3.55
N ASP A 420 -33.90 15.07 -3.58
CA ASP A 420 -33.17 15.60 -2.42
C ASP A 420 -33.00 17.12 -2.54
N LEU A 421 -33.01 17.82 -1.41
CA LEU A 421 -32.67 19.25 -1.36
C LEU A 421 -31.14 19.38 -1.48
N VAL A 422 -30.66 19.99 -2.55
CA VAL A 422 -29.25 20.21 -2.80
C VAL A 422 -28.81 21.67 -2.74
N GLY A 423 -29.74 22.58 -2.54
CA GLY A 423 -29.45 23.99 -2.40
C GLY A 423 -30.68 24.80 -1.97
N ALA A 424 -30.47 25.91 -1.30
CA ALA A 424 -31.50 26.87 -0.87
C ALA A 424 -30.84 28.18 -0.40
N THR A 425 -31.67 29.19 -0.17
CA THR A 425 -31.34 30.34 0.67
C THR A 425 -31.99 30.12 2.04
N THR A 426 -31.16 30.08 3.09
CA THR A 426 -31.59 29.84 4.48
C THR A 426 -31.36 31.09 5.31
N ALA A 427 -32.39 31.56 6.02
CA ALA A 427 -32.27 32.68 6.94
C ALA A 427 -31.67 32.21 8.28
N TRP A 428 -30.87 33.09 8.93
CA TRP A 428 -30.29 32.84 10.28
C TRP A 428 -29.52 31.55 10.44
N SER A 429 -28.63 31.30 9.49
CA SER A 429 -27.78 30.09 9.52
C SER A 429 -26.66 30.24 10.54
N GLU A 430 -26.33 29.14 11.20
CA GLU A 430 -25.11 29.04 12.03
C GLU A 430 -23.88 28.74 11.17
N ILE A 431 -22.81 29.47 11.41
CA ILE A 431 -21.51 29.20 10.84
C ILE A 431 -20.48 29.12 11.98
N THR A 432 -19.80 28.00 12.08
CA THR A 432 -18.74 27.76 13.05
C THR A 432 -17.37 27.89 12.38
N ALA A 433 -16.57 28.85 12.81
CA ALA A 433 -15.16 28.89 12.48
C ALA A 433 -14.38 28.01 13.46
N VAL A 434 -13.60 27.06 12.95
CA VAL A 434 -12.78 26.14 13.73
C VAL A 434 -11.33 26.36 13.41
N VAL A 435 -10.57 26.94 14.35
CA VAL A 435 -9.11 26.99 14.26
C VAL A 435 -8.56 25.83 15.05
N SER A 436 -7.89 24.89 14.39
CA SER A 436 -7.47 23.67 15.05
C SER A 436 -6.07 23.21 14.65
N ARG A 437 -5.49 22.36 15.49
CA ARG A 437 -4.16 21.78 15.29
C ARG A 437 -4.19 20.29 15.65
N TYR A 438 -3.72 19.47 14.72
CA TYR A 438 -3.47 18.05 14.94
C TYR A 438 -1.98 17.80 15.04
N GLN A 439 -1.57 17.10 16.08
CA GLN A 439 -0.18 16.70 16.31
C GLN A 439 -0.12 15.21 16.50
N GLU A 440 0.87 14.56 15.86
CA GLU A 440 1.06 13.12 15.94
C GLU A 440 2.55 12.78 15.94
N ASP A 441 2.96 11.90 16.84
CA ASP A 441 4.31 11.31 16.88
C ASP A 441 4.17 9.79 16.73
N LYS A 442 4.72 9.23 15.65
CA LYS A 442 4.78 7.79 15.38
C LYS A 442 6.22 7.32 15.44
N SER A 443 6.43 6.16 16.03
CA SER A 443 7.73 5.47 15.98
C SER A 443 7.53 4.00 15.62
N LEU A 444 8.52 3.44 14.94
CA LEU A 444 8.57 2.03 14.55
C LEU A 444 10.00 1.52 14.71
N LEU A 445 10.15 0.38 15.35
CA LEU A 445 11.38 -0.39 15.39
C LEU A 445 11.09 -1.83 14.94
N VAL A 446 11.87 -2.32 13.99
CA VAL A 446 11.87 -3.73 13.57
C VAL A 446 13.30 -4.21 13.63
N THR A 447 13.55 -5.31 14.33
CA THR A 447 14.90 -5.91 14.40
C THR A 447 14.79 -7.42 14.39
N GLY A 448 15.83 -8.08 13.89
CA GLY A 448 15.89 -9.53 13.88
C GLY A 448 17.27 -10.08 13.63
N LEU A 449 17.46 -11.28 14.12
CA LEU A 449 18.68 -12.06 13.99
C LEU A 449 18.36 -13.42 13.38
N ASN A 450 18.98 -13.72 12.24
CA ASN A 450 18.84 -14.99 11.53
C ASN A 450 20.19 -15.73 11.49
N GLY A 451 20.20 -16.97 11.96
CA GLY A 451 21.35 -17.87 11.84
C GLY A 451 20.99 -19.02 10.89
N LYS A 452 21.83 -19.27 9.90
CA LYS A 452 21.66 -20.32 8.89
C LYS A 452 22.87 -21.26 8.92
N TRP A 453 22.61 -22.55 9.11
CA TRP A 453 23.61 -23.65 9.07
C TRP A 453 23.33 -24.57 7.89
N MET A 454 24.31 -24.74 7.03
CA MET A 454 24.28 -25.62 5.86
C MET A 454 25.14 -26.87 6.19
N LEU A 455 24.46 -28.01 6.39
CA LEU A 455 25.04 -29.28 6.84
C LEU A 455 24.78 -30.32 5.75
N ASP A 456 25.69 -30.41 4.78
CA ASP A 456 25.56 -31.26 3.59
C ASP A 456 24.19 -31.00 2.88
N ASN A 457 23.27 -31.97 2.93
CA ASN A 457 21.93 -31.83 2.33
C ASN A 457 20.90 -31.18 3.30
N TRP A 458 21.31 -30.73 4.48
CA TRP A 458 20.42 -30.06 5.40
C TRP A 458 20.76 -28.59 5.55
N THR A 459 19.71 -27.76 5.60
CA THR A 459 19.83 -26.38 6.03
C THR A 459 18.94 -26.18 7.24
N VAL A 460 19.53 -25.66 8.31
CA VAL A 460 18.81 -25.26 9.54
C VAL A 460 18.86 -23.74 9.61
N SER A 461 17.69 -23.10 9.74
CA SER A 461 17.61 -21.65 9.90
C SER A 461 16.82 -21.32 11.17
N ALA A 462 17.41 -20.51 12.05
CA ALA A 462 16.76 -20.00 13.24
C ALA A 462 16.63 -18.47 13.13
N ASP A 463 15.45 -17.95 13.39
CA ASP A 463 15.14 -16.51 13.31
C ASP A 463 14.49 -16.03 14.60
N LEU A 464 15.00 -14.92 15.14
CA LEU A 464 14.45 -14.23 16.29
C LEU A 464 14.15 -12.78 15.86
N SER A 465 12.96 -12.30 16.17
CA SER A 465 12.58 -10.93 15.81
C SER A 465 11.80 -10.23 16.92
N TYR A 466 11.99 -8.93 16.96
CA TYR A 466 11.22 -8.00 17.79
C TYR A 466 10.80 -6.81 16.97
N SER A 467 9.53 -6.42 17.09
CA SER A 467 8.99 -5.23 16.45
C SER A 467 8.12 -4.47 17.43
N THR A 468 8.25 -3.14 17.47
CA THR A 468 7.37 -2.29 18.25
C THR A 468 7.01 -1.05 17.46
N ALA A 469 5.76 -0.62 17.59
CA ALA A 469 5.24 0.60 16.99
C ALA A 469 4.42 1.37 18.03
N GLU A 470 4.60 2.68 18.09
CA GLU A 470 3.87 3.55 18.99
C GLU A 470 3.34 4.76 18.22
N ARG A 471 2.14 5.23 18.57
CA ARG A 471 1.54 6.47 18.11
C ARG A 471 1.00 7.23 19.31
N GLU A 472 1.36 8.51 19.36
CA GLU A 472 0.78 9.50 20.28
C GLU A 472 0.21 10.63 19.42
N ASN A 473 -1.04 11.00 19.64
CA ASN A 473 -1.66 12.08 18.90
C ASN A 473 -2.56 12.94 19.77
N ILE A 474 -2.76 14.19 19.36
CA ILE A 474 -3.75 15.09 19.96
C ILE A 474 -4.33 16.02 18.88
N TRP A 475 -5.68 16.07 18.82
CA TRP A 475 -6.39 17.11 18.09
C TRP A 475 -6.95 18.11 19.09
N ARG A 476 -6.74 19.41 18.83
CA ARG A 476 -7.25 20.51 19.65
C ARG A 476 -7.89 21.55 18.79
N SER A 477 -9.04 22.12 19.23
CA SER A 477 -9.75 23.13 18.46
C SER A 477 -10.16 24.32 19.33
N VAL A 478 -10.22 25.48 18.69
CA VAL A 478 -10.98 26.65 19.12
C VAL A 478 -12.15 26.78 18.19
N GLN A 479 -13.38 26.69 18.73
CA GLN A 479 -14.63 26.74 17.99
C GLN A 479 -15.36 28.04 18.29
N MET A 480 -15.86 28.73 17.27
CA MET A 480 -16.44 30.06 17.39
C MET A 480 -17.58 30.21 16.38
N ASN A 481 -18.77 30.62 16.85
CA ASN A 481 -19.96 30.77 16.02
C ASN A 481 -20.28 32.22 15.70
N TYR A 482 -20.83 32.45 14.51
CA TYR A 482 -21.58 33.65 14.14
C TYR A 482 -22.79 33.28 13.30
N TYR A 483 -23.73 34.24 13.22
CA TYR A 483 -25.06 33.98 12.64
C TYR A 483 -25.39 35.06 11.59
N PRO A 484 -25.03 34.83 10.29
CA PRO A 484 -25.44 35.74 9.23
C PRO A 484 -26.97 35.73 9.03
N GLU A 485 -27.56 36.86 8.60
CA GLU A 485 -29.01 36.98 8.37
C GLU A 485 -29.48 36.01 7.29
N SER A 486 -28.64 35.67 6.32
CA SER A 486 -28.93 34.67 5.30
C SER A 486 -27.68 34.02 4.76
N MET A 487 -27.86 32.77 4.31
CA MET A 487 -26.84 31.96 3.63
C MET A 487 -27.49 31.30 2.42
N THR A 488 -26.97 31.54 1.21
CA THR A 488 -27.32 30.79 0.01
C THR A 488 -26.28 29.70 -0.19
N TRP A 489 -26.75 28.47 -0.35
CA TRP A 489 -25.87 27.31 -0.47
C TRP A 489 -26.33 26.36 -1.55
N ARG A 490 -25.38 25.67 -2.14
CA ARG A 490 -25.58 24.59 -3.10
C ARG A 490 -24.51 23.51 -2.87
N LEU A 491 -24.94 22.29 -2.70
CA LEU A 491 -24.10 21.09 -2.65
C LEU A 491 -24.11 20.41 -4.03
N GLY A 492 -23.31 19.40 -4.22
CA GLY A 492 -23.18 18.67 -5.47
C GLY A 492 -21.74 18.64 -5.97
N GLU A 493 -21.56 18.57 -7.27
CA GLU A 493 -20.22 18.48 -7.89
C GLU A 493 -19.42 19.77 -7.72
N ASP A 494 -20.11 20.94 -7.76
CA ASP A 494 -19.51 22.27 -7.58
C ASP A 494 -20.15 22.95 -6.37
N PRO A 495 -19.65 22.76 -5.15
CA PRO A 495 -20.18 23.38 -3.95
C PRO A 495 -20.07 24.91 -4.01
N HIS A 496 -21.15 25.60 -3.69
CA HIS A 496 -21.21 27.05 -3.60
C HIS A 496 -21.89 27.48 -2.29
N ILE A 497 -21.30 28.42 -1.58
CA ILE A 497 -21.87 29.01 -0.37
C ILE A 497 -21.61 30.52 -0.41
N SER A 498 -22.63 31.32 -0.19
CA SER A 498 -22.53 32.78 0.00
C SER A 498 -23.30 33.20 1.23
N VAL A 499 -22.82 34.23 1.92
CA VAL A 499 -23.36 34.70 3.19
C VAL A 499 -23.61 36.20 3.16
N SER A 500 -24.64 36.68 3.87
CA SER A 500 -24.96 38.10 3.96
C SER A 500 -23.93 38.91 4.76
N GLN A 501 -23.18 38.26 5.64
CA GLN A 501 -22.08 38.85 6.39
C GLN A 501 -20.83 37.96 6.26
N GLN A 502 -19.74 38.53 5.77
CA GLN A 502 -18.47 37.82 5.64
C GLN A 502 -17.81 37.54 7.00
N PRO A 503 -17.11 36.39 7.16
CA PRO A 503 -16.50 35.99 8.43
C PRO A 503 -15.51 37.02 9.01
N ASP A 504 -14.74 37.72 8.17
CA ASP A 504 -13.77 38.73 8.58
C ASP A 504 -14.41 40.03 9.12
N THR A 505 -15.71 40.20 8.94
CA THR A 505 -16.49 41.33 9.47
C THR A 505 -17.40 40.94 10.63
N ALA A 506 -17.38 39.68 11.03
CA ALA A 506 -18.26 39.15 12.05
C ALA A 506 -17.59 39.20 13.45
N THR A 507 -18.45 39.27 14.47
CA THR A 507 -18.04 39.03 15.88
C THR A 507 -18.49 37.61 16.26
N PHE A 508 -17.53 36.81 16.66
CA PHE A 508 -17.75 35.40 16.99
C PHE A 508 -17.97 35.22 18.49
N ALA A 509 -18.93 34.34 18.81
CA ALA A 509 -19.15 33.80 20.15
C ALA A 509 -18.41 32.44 20.25
N PRO A 510 -17.39 32.29 21.11
CA PRO A 510 -16.73 31.03 21.30
C PRO A 510 -17.63 29.97 21.94
N GLU A 511 -17.44 28.73 21.52
CA GLU A 511 -18.08 27.53 22.07
C GLU A 511 -17.07 26.62 22.78
N ALA A 512 -17.58 25.52 23.34
CA ALA A 512 -16.73 24.48 23.91
C ALA A 512 -15.87 23.86 22.78
N GLY A 513 -14.55 24.05 22.89
CA GLY A 513 -13.59 23.45 21.97
C GLY A 513 -13.44 21.94 22.17
N GLU A 514 -12.43 21.39 21.55
CA GLU A 514 -12.11 19.96 21.75
C GLU A 514 -10.61 19.78 22.03
N ALA A 515 -10.31 18.80 22.89
CA ALA A 515 -8.96 18.29 23.09
C ALA A 515 -9.04 16.77 23.15
N SER A 516 -8.72 16.11 22.04
CA SER A 516 -8.85 14.66 21.85
C SER A 516 -7.48 14.01 21.72
N PRO A 517 -6.81 13.64 22.84
CA PRO A 517 -5.57 12.90 22.80
C PRO A 517 -5.82 11.41 22.55
N GLY A 518 -4.86 10.74 21.92
CA GLY A 518 -4.87 9.30 21.72
C GLY A 518 -3.49 8.70 21.86
N ARG A 519 -3.43 7.41 22.22
CA ARG A 519 -2.19 6.64 22.29
C ARG A 519 -2.43 5.21 21.87
N VAL A 520 -1.54 4.67 21.06
CA VAL A 520 -1.51 3.26 20.64
C VAL A 520 -0.09 2.75 20.79
N LYS A 521 0.07 1.54 21.34
CA LYS A 521 1.36 0.82 21.39
C LYS A 521 1.15 -0.62 20.95
N ASP A 522 2.01 -1.13 20.09
CA ASP A 522 2.01 -2.49 19.57
C ASP A 522 3.41 -3.10 19.74
N GLU A 523 3.49 -4.26 20.36
CA GLU A 523 4.72 -5.01 20.59
C GLU A 523 4.55 -6.43 20.10
N LEU A 524 5.50 -6.89 19.30
CA LEU A 524 5.50 -8.22 18.69
C LEU A 524 6.88 -8.85 18.82
N THR A 525 6.94 -10.01 19.46
CA THR A 525 8.14 -10.86 19.55
C THR A 525 7.87 -12.17 18.85
N SER A 526 8.81 -12.65 18.01
CA SER A 526 8.65 -13.98 17.43
C SER A 526 9.97 -14.74 17.30
N GLY A 527 9.86 -16.07 17.36
CA GLY A 527 10.92 -16.99 17.06
C GLY A 527 10.47 -18.04 16.05
N GLN A 528 11.33 -18.36 15.09
CA GLN A 528 11.06 -19.34 14.04
C GLN A 528 12.26 -20.26 13.85
N LEU A 529 11.99 -21.55 13.62
CA LEU A 529 12.97 -22.56 13.26
C LEU A 529 12.51 -23.23 11.96
N ASP A 530 13.38 -23.25 10.96
CA ASP A 530 13.15 -23.91 9.68
C ASP A 530 14.23 -24.96 9.42
N LEU A 531 13.80 -26.10 8.94
CA LEU A 531 14.63 -27.21 8.52
C LEU A 531 14.34 -27.51 7.05
N ARG A 532 15.36 -27.53 6.22
CA ARG A 532 15.27 -27.92 4.82
C ARG A 532 16.20 -29.08 4.55
N ARG A 533 15.70 -30.11 3.90
CA ARG A 533 16.48 -31.20 3.34
C ARG A 533 16.42 -31.15 1.84
N ASP A 534 17.55 -31.09 1.20
CA ASP A 534 17.69 -31.13 -0.25
C ASP A 534 17.88 -32.56 -0.74
N PHE A 535 17.33 -32.86 -1.92
CA PHE A 535 17.37 -34.18 -2.55
C PHE A 535 17.99 -34.04 -3.94
N SER A 536 18.75 -35.05 -4.34
CA SER A 536 19.30 -35.20 -5.70
C SER A 536 18.41 -36.08 -6.62
N GLY A 537 17.16 -36.31 -6.27
CA GLY A 537 16.25 -37.14 -7.02
C GLY A 537 15.57 -36.42 -8.19
N ASP A 538 14.95 -37.18 -9.09
CA ASP A 538 14.33 -36.67 -10.33
C ASP A 538 12.95 -36.03 -10.14
N PHE A 539 12.41 -35.99 -8.91
CA PHE A 539 11.09 -35.42 -8.61
C PHE A 539 11.16 -34.42 -7.45
N TRP A 540 11.46 -34.90 -6.25
CA TRP A 540 11.57 -34.02 -5.08
C TRP A 540 12.91 -33.33 -5.03
N THR A 541 12.90 -32.00 -5.03
CA THR A 541 14.11 -31.17 -4.85
C THR A 541 14.40 -30.88 -3.39
N SER A 542 13.35 -30.64 -2.58
CA SER A 542 13.55 -30.45 -1.15
C SER A 542 12.27 -30.71 -0.35
N LEU A 543 12.47 -30.98 0.94
CA LEU A 543 11.41 -31.05 1.95
C LEU A 543 11.73 -30.03 3.03
N GLN A 544 10.76 -29.20 3.39
CA GLN A 544 10.90 -28.11 4.36
C GLN A 544 9.92 -28.32 5.52
N PHE A 545 10.39 -28.03 6.72
CA PHE A 545 9.60 -28.03 7.94
C PHE A 545 9.89 -26.72 8.69
N GLY A 546 8.89 -26.15 9.31
CA GLY A 546 9.14 -25.01 10.16
C GLY A 546 8.13 -24.92 11.30
N ALA A 547 8.60 -24.30 12.37
CA ALA A 547 7.78 -23.97 13.53
C ALA A 547 8.04 -22.52 13.93
N ARG A 548 6.98 -21.79 14.26
CA ARG A 548 7.06 -20.40 14.71
C ARG A 548 6.17 -20.21 15.94
N TYR A 549 6.67 -19.41 16.87
CA TYR A 549 5.90 -18.82 17.96
C TYR A 549 5.95 -17.31 17.83
N ALA A 550 4.80 -16.64 18.05
CA ALA A 550 4.72 -15.20 18.12
C ALA A 550 3.84 -14.78 19.29
N ASP A 551 4.26 -13.74 19.97
CA ASP A 551 3.54 -13.09 21.07
C ASP A 551 3.38 -11.60 20.74
N ARG A 552 2.12 -11.13 20.65
CA ARG A 552 1.78 -9.75 20.29
C ARG A 552 0.88 -9.15 21.36
N THR A 553 1.18 -7.93 21.75
CA THR A 553 0.33 -7.13 22.64
C THR A 553 0.11 -5.76 22.00
N LYS A 554 -1.16 -5.40 21.79
CA LYS A 554 -1.56 -4.07 21.34
C LYS A 554 -2.40 -3.39 22.40
N SER A 555 -1.93 -2.24 22.89
CA SER A 555 -2.58 -1.43 23.92
C SER A 555 -3.04 -0.10 23.35
N GLU A 556 -4.20 0.38 23.79
CA GLU A 556 -4.80 1.61 23.29
C GLU A 556 -5.43 2.41 24.44
N ALA A 557 -5.31 3.75 24.37
CA ALA A 557 -6.07 4.70 25.18
C ALA A 557 -7.27 5.20 24.38
N ILE A 558 -8.48 4.92 24.85
CA ILE A 558 -9.74 5.21 24.16
C ILE A 558 -10.59 6.15 25.02
N GLY A 559 -11.20 7.17 24.41
CA GLY A 559 -12.25 7.97 25.02
C GLY A 559 -11.80 9.00 26.05
N TYR A 560 -10.60 9.57 25.89
CA TYR A 560 -10.04 10.59 26.78
C TYR A 560 -10.17 12.04 26.26
N GLY A 561 -11.06 12.31 25.32
CA GLY A 561 -11.36 13.66 24.85
C GLY A 561 -11.97 14.51 25.95
N THR A 562 -11.70 15.80 25.90
CA THR A 562 -12.27 16.81 26.81
C THR A 562 -12.78 18.00 26.00
N ASN A 563 -13.80 18.69 26.53
CA ASN A 563 -14.35 19.90 25.91
C ASN A 563 -14.05 21.10 26.79
N PRO A 564 -12.96 21.86 26.53
CA PRO A 564 -12.66 23.08 27.28
C PRO A 564 -13.79 24.10 27.08
N ALA A 565 -14.32 24.63 28.19
CA ALA A 565 -15.33 25.67 28.17
C ALA A 565 -14.71 27.07 27.98
N PRO A 566 -15.31 27.96 27.15
CA PRO A 566 -14.79 29.30 26.98
C PRO A 566 -14.91 30.14 28.27
N LEU A 567 -14.10 31.18 28.37
CA LEU A 567 -14.21 32.17 29.42
C LEU A 567 -15.51 32.98 29.27
N ALA A 568 -16.17 33.31 30.38
CA ALA A 568 -17.44 34.01 30.34
C ALA A 568 -17.30 35.41 29.66
N GLY A 569 -18.19 35.66 28.68
CA GLY A 569 -18.26 36.95 27.99
C GLY A 569 -17.13 37.24 27.01
N VAL A 570 -16.31 36.25 26.70
CA VAL A 570 -15.28 36.44 25.67
C VAL A 570 -15.92 36.39 24.27
N THR A 571 -15.48 37.28 23.39
CA THR A 571 -15.81 37.29 21.96
C THR A 571 -14.53 37.43 21.15
N VAL A 572 -14.59 37.04 19.88
CA VAL A 572 -13.47 37.19 18.94
C VAL A 572 -13.94 38.01 17.74
N ASP A 573 -13.25 39.09 17.46
CA ASP A 573 -13.50 39.95 16.30
C ASP A 573 -12.81 39.29 15.07
N GLY A 574 -13.60 38.93 14.06
CA GLY A 574 -13.11 38.31 12.83
C GLY A 574 -12.06 39.14 12.08
N SER A 575 -12.15 40.47 12.18
CA SER A 575 -11.14 41.38 11.58
C SER A 575 -9.73 41.26 12.17
N THR A 576 -9.59 40.66 13.35
CA THR A 576 -8.30 40.37 13.98
C THR A 576 -7.65 39.07 13.48
N LEU A 577 -8.35 38.29 12.69
CA LEU A 577 -7.94 37.03 12.11
C LEU A 577 -7.57 37.22 10.63
N LYS A 578 -6.78 36.30 10.09
CA LYS A 578 -6.44 36.30 8.68
C LYS A 578 -7.50 35.55 7.89
N ALA A 579 -7.95 36.10 6.76
CA ALA A 579 -8.84 35.40 5.84
C ALA A 579 -8.02 34.51 4.89
N TYR A 580 -8.51 33.30 4.69
CA TYR A 580 -8.01 32.32 3.72
C TYR A 580 -9.06 32.12 2.63
N GLU A 581 -8.75 32.51 1.41
CA GLU A 581 -9.59 32.31 0.23
C GLU A 581 -9.36 30.92 -0.35
N PHE A 582 -10.43 30.14 -0.54
CA PHE A 582 -10.33 28.84 -1.15
C PHE A 582 -10.03 28.95 -2.65
N LYS A 583 -9.09 28.16 -3.13
CA LYS A 583 -8.72 28.07 -4.56
C LYS A 583 -9.74 27.24 -5.36
N ASN A 584 -10.21 26.15 -4.75
CA ASN A 584 -10.95 25.10 -5.44
C ASN A 584 -12.46 25.13 -5.14
N PHE A 585 -12.92 26.01 -4.24
CA PHE A 585 -14.32 26.09 -3.84
C PHE A 585 -14.82 27.54 -3.82
N ASP A 586 -16.02 27.75 -4.32
CA ASP A 586 -16.69 29.07 -4.29
C ASP A 586 -17.50 29.20 -2.98
N ILE A 587 -16.77 29.49 -1.90
CA ILE A 587 -17.31 29.55 -0.54
C ILE A 587 -16.65 30.71 0.22
N PRO A 588 -17.29 31.21 1.32
CA PRO A 588 -16.70 32.30 2.11
C PRO A 588 -15.30 31.97 2.63
N ALA A 589 -14.47 32.99 2.73
CA ALA A 589 -13.14 32.87 3.30
C ALA A 589 -13.18 32.21 4.68
N MET A 590 -12.26 31.32 4.93
CA MET A 590 -12.06 30.70 6.23
C MET A 590 -11.12 31.58 7.07
N LEU A 591 -11.35 31.64 8.38
CA LEU A 591 -10.50 32.43 9.25
C LEU A 591 -9.33 31.61 9.80
N ASP A 592 -8.17 32.25 9.87
CA ASP A 592 -6.96 31.72 10.47
C ASP A 592 -6.42 32.66 11.55
N GLY A 593 -5.86 32.06 12.58
CA GLY A 593 -5.23 32.76 13.69
C GLY A 593 -4.08 31.97 14.31
N ASN A 594 -3.32 32.65 15.16
CA ASN A 594 -2.35 31.94 15.98
C ASN A 594 -3.09 31.06 16.99
N PHE A 595 -3.07 29.75 16.76
CA PHE A 595 -3.81 28.75 17.54
C PHE A 595 -3.55 28.86 19.04
N ASP A 596 -2.28 28.97 19.47
CA ASP A 596 -1.94 28.99 20.89
C ASP A 596 -2.38 30.33 21.56
N SER A 597 -2.42 31.42 20.78
CA SER A 597 -2.95 32.70 21.25
C SER A 597 -4.48 32.64 21.42
N LEU A 598 -5.19 32.13 20.41
CA LEU A 598 -6.64 31.96 20.46
C LEU A 598 -7.05 31.02 21.60
N LEU A 599 -6.34 29.91 21.74
CA LEU A 599 -6.60 28.95 22.82
C LEU A 599 -6.52 29.60 24.22
N ARG A 600 -5.49 30.47 24.46
CA ARG A 600 -5.35 31.21 25.72
C ARG A 600 -6.40 32.30 25.86
N THR A 601 -6.72 33.01 24.80
CA THR A 601 -7.71 34.09 24.83
C THR A 601 -9.10 33.57 25.12
N VAL A 602 -9.48 32.47 24.47
CA VAL A 602 -10.83 31.91 24.55
C VAL A 602 -11.03 31.08 25.80
N TYR A 603 -10.11 30.19 26.12
CA TYR A 603 -10.28 29.22 27.19
C TYR A 603 -9.43 29.51 28.44
N GLY A 604 -8.39 30.36 28.35
CA GLY A 604 -7.56 30.73 29.49
C GLY A 604 -7.01 29.51 30.24
N ALA A 605 -7.31 29.44 31.55
CA ALA A 605 -6.94 28.31 32.40
C ALA A 605 -7.73 27.02 32.10
N ASN A 606 -8.86 27.11 31.38
CA ASN A 606 -9.66 25.95 30.95
C ASN A 606 -9.02 25.24 29.73
N ALA A 607 -8.05 25.86 29.08
CA ALA A 607 -7.31 25.25 27.98
C ALA A 607 -6.63 23.95 28.46
N VAL A 608 -7.07 22.84 27.91
CA VAL A 608 -6.56 21.53 28.33
C VAL A 608 -5.23 21.24 27.66
N THR A 609 -4.21 21.00 28.47
CA THR A 609 -2.90 20.51 28.05
C THR A 609 -2.76 19.05 28.50
N VAL A 610 -3.13 18.11 27.67
CA VAL A 610 -2.92 16.67 27.94
C VAL A 610 -1.69 16.21 27.16
N ASN A 611 -0.78 15.53 27.85
CA ASN A 611 0.31 14.82 27.19
C ASN A 611 -0.22 13.41 26.77
N PRO A 612 -0.36 13.10 25.47
CA PRO A 612 -0.84 11.80 25.02
C PRO A 612 -0.01 10.63 25.57
N GLY A 613 1.31 10.81 25.71
CA GLY A 613 2.21 9.79 26.25
C GLY A 613 1.96 9.43 27.71
N SER A 614 1.26 10.28 28.47
CA SER A 614 0.89 10.01 29.87
C SER A 614 -0.48 9.32 30.03
N LEU A 615 -1.22 9.10 28.93
CA LEU A 615 -2.53 8.45 28.99
C LEU A 615 -2.40 6.99 29.43
N PRO A 616 -3.20 6.54 30.42
CA PRO A 616 -3.26 5.13 30.76
C PRO A 616 -3.95 4.34 29.64
N PHE A 617 -3.43 3.15 29.33
CA PHE A 617 -4.11 2.24 28.42
C PHE A 617 -5.33 1.63 29.09
N ASN A 618 -6.49 1.73 28.41
CA ASN A 618 -7.75 1.19 28.88
C ASN A 618 -8.32 0.09 27.97
N ALA A 619 -7.62 -0.23 26.88
CA ALA A 619 -7.89 -1.36 26.01
C ALA A 619 -6.56 -2.07 25.69
N GLU A 620 -6.57 -3.39 25.74
CA GLU A 620 -5.45 -4.25 25.39
C GLU A 620 -5.95 -5.50 24.69
N VAL A 621 -5.28 -5.90 23.62
CA VAL A 621 -5.50 -7.18 22.94
C VAL A 621 -4.16 -7.88 22.83
N SER A 622 -4.06 -9.06 23.44
CA SER A 622 -2.89 -9.93 23.31
C SER A 622 -3.22 -11.15 22.45
N GLU A 623 -2.25 -11.57 21.64
CA GLU A 623 -2.33 -12.76 20.81
C GLU A 623 -1.08 -13.61 20.92
N LYS A 624 -1.26 -14.91 21.17
CA LYS A 624 -0.22 -15.92 21.06
C LYS A 624 -0.52 -16.79 19.86
N VAL A 625 0.45 -16.91 18.97
CA VAL A 625 0.28 -17.65 17.69
C VAL A 625 1.35 -18.71 17.59
N TRP A 626 0.95 -19.97 17.51
CA TRP A 626 1.78 -21.10 17.14
C TRP A 626 1.52 -21.50 15.71
N GLU A 627 2.55 -21.63 14.92
CA GLU A 627 2.45 -22.07 13.53
C GLU A 627 3.45 -23.18 13.27
N GLY A 628 3.02 -24.20 12.53
CA GLY A 628 3.89 -25.24 12.03
C GLY A 628 3.56 -25.56 10.57
N TYR A 629 4.58 -25.86 9.76
CA TYR A 629 4.36 -26.23 8.37
C TYR A 629 5.26 -27.35 7.90
N VAL A 630 4.76 -28.03 6.84
CA VAL A 630 5.54 -28.98 6.02
C VAL A 630 5.29 -28.61 4.56
N GLN A 631 6.35 -28.52 3.75
CA GLN A 631 6.29 -28.24 2.32
C GLN A 631 7.30 -29.09 1.56
N GLY A 632 6.81 -29.84 0.55
CA GLY A 632 7.63 -30.51 -0.44
C GLY A 632 7.76 -29.65 -1.70
N ASN A 633 8.98 -29.46 -2.20
CA ASN A 633 9.24 -28.79 -3.48
C ASN A 633 9.68 -29.84 -4.49
N PHE A 634 9.25 -29.69 -5.73
CA PHE A 634 9.56 -30.61 -6.80
C PHE A 634 9.97 -29.88 -8.09
N ASP A 635 10.81 -30.57 -8.89
CA ASP A 635 11.16 -30.17 -10.26
C ASP A 635 11.19 -31.45 -11.10
N THR A 636 10.35 -31.55 -12.09
CA THR A 636 10.16 -32.75 -12.88
C THR A 636 9.69 -32.42 -14.29
N THR A 637 9.56 -33.43 -15.13
CA THR A 637 8.96 -33.28 -16.46
C THR A 637 7.60 -33.94 -16.48
N PHE A 638 6.55 -33.18 -16.83
CA PHE A 638 5.18 -33.64 -16.96
C PHE A 638 4.64 -33.35 -18.39
N ILE A 639 4.25 -34.34 -19.13
CA ILE A 639 3.74 -34.26 -20.54
C ILE A 639 4.70 -33.38 -21.41
N ASN A 640 6.01 -33.67 -21.35
CA ASN A 640 7.07 -32.93 -22.05
C ASN A 640 7.27 -31.46 -21.63
N ALA A 641 6.66 -30.98 -20.56
CA ALA A 641 6.87 -29.66 -19.98
C ALA A 641 7.64 -29.81 -18.66
N ARG A 642 8.60 -28.92 -18.39
CA ARG A 642 9.23 -28.86 -17.07
C ARG A 642 8.19 -28.32 -16.09
N ALA A 643 8.02 -29.02 -14.98
CA ALA A 643 7.06 -28.71 -13.90
C ALA A 643 7.83 -28.44 -12.61
N VAL A 644 7.83 -27.21 -12.16
CA VAL A 644 8.43 -26.79 -10.88
C VAL A 644 7.31 -26.35 -9.95
N GLY A 645 7.31 -26.87 -8.72
CA GLY A 645 6.22 -26.49 -7.82
C GLY A 645 6.44 -26.92 -6.38
N ASN A 646 5.40 -26.70 -5.59
CA ASN A 646 5.39 -27.10 -4.19
C ASN A 646 3.99 -27.57 -3.77
N VAL A 647 3.96 -28.38 -2.73
CA VAL A 647 2.75 -28.78 -2.01
C VAL A 647 3.06 -28.81 -0.52
N GLY A 648 2.14 -28.31 0.28
CA GLY A 648 2.37 -28.25 1.71
C GLY A 648 1.11 -27.98 2.52
N VAL A 649 1.30 -27.97 3.82
CA VAL A 649 0.26 -27.65 4.79
C VAL A 649 0.87 -26.84 5.93
N ARG A 650 0.15 -25.80 6.35
CA ARG A 650 0.45 -25.02 7.55
C ARG A 650 -0.69 -25.22 8.56
N VAL A 651 -0.34 -25.42 9.82
CA VAL A 651 -1.28 -25.42 10.95
C VAL A 651 -1.02 -24.17 11.77
N VAL A 652 -2.08 -23.48 12.12
CA VAL A 652 -2.04 -22.21 12.88
C VAL A 652 -2.95 -22.34 14.07
N ASP A 653 -2.41 -22.17 15.26
CA ASP A 653 -3.13 -22.13 16.52
C ASP A 653 -3.02 -20.75 17.14
N VAL A 654 -4.15 -20.12 17.45
CA VAL A 654 -4.24 -18.74 17.93
C VAL A 654 -5.00 -18.71 19.25
N GLU A 655 -4.41 -18.07 20.24
CA GLU A 655 -5.06 -17.67 21.47
C GLU A 655 -5.09 -16.13 21.51
N SER A 656 -6.29 -15.54 21.55
CA SER A 656 -6.51 -14.09 21.64
C SER A 656 -7.26 -13.77 22.92
N LEU A 657 -6.74 -12.79 23.68
CA LEU A 657 -7.34 -12.28 24.91
C LEU A 657 -7.44 -10.76 24.82
N SER A 658 -8.64 -10.23 25.02
CA SER A 658 -8.86 -8.79 25.17
C SER A 658 -9.16 -8.44 26.61
N THR A 659 -8.52 -7.39 27.10
CA THR A 659 -8.75 -6.83 28.45
C THR A 659 -8.99 -5.33 28.31
N GLY A 660 -10.04 -4.82 28.94
CA GLY A 660 -10.36 -3.41 28.78
C GLY A 660 -11.40 -2.89 29.76
N ASP A 661 -11.62 -1.59 29.74
CA ASP A 661 -12.57 -0.92 30.58
C ASP A 661 -13.94 -0.86 29.90
N SER A 662 -14.96 -1.39 30.58
CA SER A 662 -16.36 -1.23 30.18
C SER A 662 -16.96 -0.11 31.01
N THR A 663 -17.33 0.99 30.36
CA THR A 663 -17.88 2.16 31.01
C THR A 663 -19.40 2.17 30.81
N VAL A 664 -20.13 2.33 31.91
CA VAL A 664 -21.58 2.53 31.90
C VAL A 664 -21.86 3.84 32.61
N SER A 665 -22.45 4.79 31.91
CA SER A 665 -22.93 6.04 32.50
C SER A 665 -24.33 5.82 33.07
N GLN A 666 -24.55 6.30 34.29
CA GLN A 666 -25.84 6.26 34.96
C GLN A 666 -26.10 7.59 35.67
N TRP A 667 -27.34 8.04 35.64
CA TRP A 667 -27.76 9.18 36.44
C TRP A 667 -27.98 8.75 37.86
N VAL A 668 -27.28 9.39 38.80
CA VAL A 668 -27.39 9.15 40.23
C VAL A 668 -27.91 10.39 40.90
N GLU A 669 -28.96 10.25 41.66
CA GLU A 669 -29.50 11.34 42.48
C GLU A 669 -28.60 11.54 43.71
N VAL A 670 -27.79 12.63 43.67
CA VAL A 670 -26.83 12.96 44.76
C VAL A 670 -27.49 13.76 45.89
N THR A 671 -28.55 14.49 45.58
CA THR A 671 -29.48 15.11 46.55
C THR A 671 -30.87 15.14 45.92
N PRO A 672 -31.97 15.18 46.75
CA PRO A 672 -33.30 15.19 46.17
C PRO A 672 -33.51 16.22 45.06
N GLY A 673 -33.83 15.73 43.87
CA GLY A 673 -34.01 16.53 42.65
C GLY A 673 -32.72 16.91 41.90
N ASN A 674 -31.53 16.60 42.43
CA ASN A 674 -30.25 16.87 41.77
C ASN A 674 -29.59 15.55 41.29
N TRP A 675 -29.74 15.32 40.00
CA TRP A 675 -29.20 14.14 39.33
C TRP A 675 -27.88 14.49 38.66
N VAL A 676 -26.85 13.67 38.92
CA VAL A 676 -25.52 13.79 38.31
C VAL A 676 -25.22 12.51 37.56
N GLU A 677 -24.72 12.68 36.34
CA GLU A 677 -24.22 11.54 35.58
C GLU A 677 -22.94 11.00 36.20
N GLN A 678 -22.97 9.71 36.56
CA GLN A 678 -21.81 9.01 37.12
C GLN A 678 -21.41 7.87 36.19
N SER A 679 -20.15 7.84 35.79
CA SER A 679 -19.56 6.73 35.02
C SER A 679 -19.03 5.65 35.98
N VAL A 680 -19.53 4.43 35.81
CA VAL A 680 -19.00 3.24 36.46
C VAL A 680 -18.10 2.51 35.50
N VAL A 681 -16.82 2.41 35.84
CA VAL A 681 -15.80 1.72 35.02
C VAL A 681 -15.54 0.35 35.63
N THR A 682 -15.66 -0.70 34.83
CA THR A 682 -15.36 -2.08 35.22
C THR A 682 -14.34 -2.69 34.29
N ARG A 683 -13.23 -3.20 34.82
CA ARG A 683 -12.21 -3.91 34.03
C ARG A 683 -12.74 -5.32 33.72
N VAL A 684 -12.77 -5.66 32.44
CA VAL A 684 -13.28 -6.94 31.93
C VAL A 684 -12.25 -7.60 31.01
N SER A 685 -12.30 -8.93 30.93
CA SER A 685 -11.45 -9.70 30.01
C SER A 685 -12.27 -10.80 29.34
N ALA A 686 -12.05 -10.99 28.04
CA ALA A 686 -12.65 -12.06 27.25
C ALA A 686 -11.77 -12.38 26.03
N GLY A 687 -11.90 -13.60 25.50
CA GLY A 687 -11.07 -14.01 24.37
C GLY A 687 -11.57 -15.27 23.69
N VAL A 688 -10.82 -15.68 22.65
CA VAL A 688 -11.14 -16.85 21.83
C VAL A 688 -9.84 -17.58 21.46
N SER A 689 -9.94 -18.91 21.34
CA SER A 689 -8.88 -19.74 20.76
C SER A 689 -9.43 -20.49 19.57
N TYR A 690 -8.58 -20.70 18.56
CA TYR A 690 -8.92 -21.50 17.39
C TYR A 690 -7.68 -22.07 16.72
N THR A 691 -7.86 -23.23 16.05
CA THR A 691 -6.85 -23.87 15.22
C THR A 691 -7.33 -23.95 13.78
N LYS A 692 -6.44 -23.64 12.82
CA LYS A 692 -6.71 -23.69 11.37
C LYS A 692 -5.68 -24.55 10.65
N VAL A 693 -6.14 -25.30 9.64
CA VAL A 693 -5.31 -26.10 8.75
C VAL A 693 -5.38 -25.50 7.35
N LEU A 694 -4.23 -25.11 6.81
CA LEU A 694 -4.07 -24.33 5.59
C LEU A 694 -3.25 -25.11 4.55
N PRO A 695 -3.87 -26.01 3.76
CA PRO A 695 -3.20 -26.66 2.64
C PRO A 695 -2.92 -25.67 1.51
N SER A 696 -1.81 -25.87 0.80
CA SER A 696 -1.44 -25.11 -0.39
C SER A 696 -0.68 -25.96 -1.39
N ALA A 697 -0.85 -25.64 -2.66
CA ALA A 697 -0.10 -26.23 -3.77
C ALA A 697 0.10 -25.20 -4.88
N SER A 698 1.26 -25.19 -5.51
CA SER A 698 1.52 -24.42 -6.71
C SER A 698 2.40 -25.19 -7.69
N VAL A 699 2.20 -24.95 -8.99
CA VAL A 699 3.02 -25.50 -10.04
C VAL A 699 3.18 -24.50 -11.18
N SER A 700 4.39 -24.39 -11.68
CA SER A 700 4.77 -23.65 -12.88
C SER A 700 5.20 -24.64 -13.95
N LEU A 701 4.48 -24.69 -15.06
CA LEU A 701 4.74 -25.55 -16.20
C LEU A 701 5.37 -24.74 -17.33
N GLU A 702 6.59 -25.03 -17.71
CA GLU A 702 7.21 -24.44 -18.90
C GLU A 702 6.75 -25.24 -20.13
N VAL A 703 5.61 -24.81 -20.71
CA VAL A 703 4.93 -25.50 -21.82
C VAL A 703 5.63 -25.32 -23.16
N MET A 704 6.37 -24.22 -23.32
CA MET A 704 7.29 -23.91 -24.42
C MET A 704 8.43 -23.04 -23.88
N PRO A 705 9.58 -22.97 -24.52
CA PRO A 705 10.67 -22.08 -24.08
C PRO A 705 10.16 -20.66 -23.83
N GLY A 706 10.34 -20.16 -22.61
CA GLY A 706 9.87 -18.84 -22.19
C GLY A 706 8.36 -18.71 -21.97
N THR A 707 7.57 -19.77 -22.09
CA THR A 707 6.11 -19.77 -21.89
C THR A 707 5.73 -20.63 -20.71
N TYR A 708 5.09 -20.02 -19.71
CA TYR A 708 4.74 -20.66 -18.46
C TYR A 708 3.23 -20.66 -18.24
N LEU A 709 2.70 -21.79 -17.74
CA LEU A 709 1.39 -21.89 -17.15
C LEU A 709 1.56 -22.15 -15.65
N LYS A 710 1.16 -21.19 -14.81
CA LYS A 710 1.23 -21.32 -13.37
C LYS A 710 -0.15 -21.58 -12.80
N LEU A 711 -0.25 -22.57 -11.91
CA LEU A 711 -1.47 -22.96 -11.21
C LEU A 711 -1.21 -22.91 -9.70
N GLY A 712 -2.15 -22.38 -8.95
CA GLY A 712 -2.09 -22.32 -7.49
C GLY A 712 -3.44 -22.65 -6.87
N ALA A 713 -3.45 -23.34 -5.73
CA ALA A 713 -4.62 -23.54 -4.90
C ALA A 713 -4.22 -23.51 -3.42
N ALA A 714 -4.99 -22.81 -2.60
CA ALA A 714 -4.70 -22.73 -1.17
C ALA A 714 -5.96 -22.40 -0.35
N ARG A 715 -5.95 -22.83 0.91
CA ARG A 715 -6.79 -22.24 1.96
C ARG A 715 -5.99 -21.22 2.73
N VAL A 716 -6.53 -20.03 2.90
CA VAL A 716 -5.87 -18.89 3.57
C VAL A 716 -6.79 -18.26 4.62
N ILE A 717 -6.18 -17.58 5.59
CA ILE A 717 -6.91 -16.83 6.62
C ILE A 717 -6.37 -15.42 6.74
N SER A 718 -7.21 -14.50 7.27
CA SER A 718 -6.78 -13.22 7.86
C SER A 718 -7.36 -13.09 9.25
N ARG A 719 -6.51 -12.74 10.22
CA ARG A 719 -6.95 -12.54 11.60
C ARG A 719 -7.79 -11.26 11.70
N PRO A 720 -8.80 -11.19 12.60
CA PRO A 720 -9.63 -10.00 12.77
C PRO A 720 -8.77 -8.77 13.12
N PRO A 721 -9.17 -7.54 12.73
CA PRO A 721 -8.55 -6.32 13.21
C PRO A 721 -8.53 -6.24 14.74
N LEU A 722 -7.41 -5.79 15.33
CA LEU A 722 -7.24 -5.81 16.80
C LEU A 722 -8.23 -4.87 17.51
N ASN A 723 -8.54 -3.73 16.92
CA ASN A 723 -9.55 -2.80 17.44
C ASN A 723 -10.96 -3.39 17.46
N GLU A 724 -11.29 -4.35 16.59
CA GLU A 724 -12.59 -5.03 16.58
C GLU A 724 -12.68 -6.12 17.65
N LEU A 725 -11.53 -6.63 18.13
CA LEU A 725 -11.47 -7.64 19.22
C LEU A 725 -11.61 -7.04 20.62
N ARG A 726 -11.65 -5.72 20.80
CA ARG A 726 -11.72 -5.08 22.11
C ARG A 726 -12.98 -5.47 22.88
N VAL A 727 -12.87 -5.62 24.21
CA VAL A 727 -14.03 -5.83 25.10
C VAL A 727 -14.73 -4.54 25.49
N ASN A 728 -14.13 -3.38 25.17
CA ASN A 728 -14.65 -2.07 25.55
C ASN A 728 -16.02 -1.79 24.95
N ARG A 729 -16.86 -1.11 25.73
CA ARG A 729 -18.17 -0.60 25.31
C ARG A 729 -18.25 0.90 25.51
N SER A 730 -18.91 1.57 24.57
CA SER A 730 -19.29 2.97 24.68
C SER A 730 -20.81 3.05 24.58
N LEU A 731 -21.46 3.66 25.57
CA LEU A 731 -22.90 3.76 25.68
C LEU A 731 -23.31 5.22 25.80
N SER A 732 -24.42 5.64 25.13
CA SER A 732 -24.99 6.97 25.31
C SER A 732 -25.59 7.10 26.72
N SER A 733 -25.52 8.29 27.31
CA SER A 733 -26.04 8.58 28.63
C SER A 733 -27.58 8.80 28.67
N GLY A 734 -28.21 9.05 27.51
CA GLY A 734 -29.61 9.35 27.34
C GLY A 734 -30.27 8.70 26.11
N ALA A 735 -31.58 8.87 26.01
CA ALA A 735 -32.33 8.41 24.83
C ALA A 735 -32.03 9.28 23.58
N PRO A 736 -31.91 8.67 22.38
CA PRO A 736 -32.03 7.24 22.11
C PRO A 736 -30.82 6.46 22.67
N TYR A 737 -31.08 5.36 23.39
CA TYR A 737 -30.04 4.55 24.01
C TYR A 737 -29.30 3.76 22.93
N THR A 738 -28.16 4.26 22.54
CA THR A 738 -27.30 3.67 21.53
C THR A 738 -25.89 3.36 22.09
N GLY A 739 -25.13 2.52 21.41
CA GLY A 739 -23.76 2.26 21.81
C GLY A 739 -23.00 1.43 20.80
N SER A 740 -21.70 1.31 21.06
CA SER A 740 -20.82 0.47 20.30
C SER A 740 -19.99 -0.44 21.20
N SER A 741 -19.62 -1.61 20.70
CA SER A 741 -18.69 -2.51 21.38
C SER A 741 -17.83 -3.24 20.37
N GLY A 742 -16.61 -3.64 20.76
CA GLY A 742 -15.90 -4.67 20.04
C GLY A 742 -16.48 -6.07 20.29
N ASN A 743 -15.82 -7.10 19.77
CA ASN A 743 -16.19 -8.50 19.93
C ASN A 743 -14.95 -9.39 20.07
N PRO A 744 -14.56 -9.77 21.30
CA PRO A 744 -13.37 -10.60 21.54
C PRO A 744 -13.49 -12.05 21.07
N TYR A 745 -14.67 -12.46 20.59
CA TYR A 745 -14.97 -13.81 20.11
C TYR A 745 -14.89 -13.95 18.58
N LEU A 746 -14.43 -12.93 17.87
CA LEU A 746 -14.29 -12.97 16.42
C LEU A 746 -13.31 -14.05 15.99
N LYS A 747 -13.73 -14.82 14.98
CA LYS A 747 -12.91 -15.81 14.30
C LYS A 747 -12.32 -15.20 13.03
N PRO A 748 -11.20 -15.76 12.50
CA PRO A 748 -10.56 -15.22 11.32
C PRO A 748 -11.47 -15.29 10.09
N PHE A 749 -11.26 -14.36 9.16
CA PHE A 749 -11.72 -14.51 7.77
C PHE A 749 -11.06 -15.75 7.16
N GLU A 750 -11.76 -16.47 6.33
CA GLU A 750 -11.26 -17.66 5.64
C GLU A 750 -11.54 -17.58 4.15
N ALA A 751 -10.62 -18.05 3.32
CA ALA A 751 -10.89 -18.18 1.89
C ALA A 751 -10.23 -19.43 1.31
N ASP A 752 -10.96 -20.10 0.42
CA ASP A 752 -10.40 -21.08 -0.53
C ASP A 752 -10.11 -20.33 -1.83
N GLN A 753 -8.87 -20.40 -2.32
CA GLN A 753 -8.44 -19.68 -3.52
C GLN A 753 -7.88 -20.61 -4.58
N ILE A 754 -8.08 -20.22 -5.84
CA ILE A 754 -7.47 -20.83 -7.02
C ILE A 754 -6.92 -19.71 -7.88
N ASP A 755 -5.69 -19.88 -8.37
CA ASP A 755 -4.96 -18.96 -9.21
C ASP A 755 -4.51 -19.68 -10.48
N VAL A 756 -4.62 -19.01 -11.64
CA VAL A 756 -4.10 -19.46 -12.93
C VAL A 756 -3.39 -18.30 -13.59
N SER A 757 -2.15 -18.48 -14.07
CA SER A 757 -1.42 -17.45 -14.81
C SER A 757 -0.78 -18.05 -16.05
N TYR A 758 -0.98 -17.39 -17.19
CA TYR A 758 -0.24 -17.63 -18.42
C TYR A 758 0.78 -16.51 -18.58
N GLU A 759 2.08 -16.84 -18.70
CA GLU A 759 3.17 -15.88 -18.79
C GLU A 759 4.05 -16.23 -19.99
N TYR A 760 4.27 -15.24 -20.87
CA TYR A 760 5.14 -15.37 -22.03
C TYR A 760 6.29 -14.37 -21.95
N TYR A 761 7.49 -14.88 -21.76
CA TYR A 761 8.74 -14.12 -21.67
C TYR A 761 9.46 -14.20 -23.03
N PHE A 762 9.35 -13.15 -23.84
CA PHE A 762 9.94 -13.07 -25.18
C PHE A 762 11.20 -12.23 -25.25
N GLY A 763 11.77 -11.87 -24.10
CA GLY A 763 13.03 -11.16 -23.92
C GLY A 763 13.36 -10.99 -22.45
N ALA A 764 14.55 -10.50 -22.16
CA ALA A 764 14.96 -10.25 -20.76
C ALA A 764 14.13 -9.13 -20.08
N GLU A 765 13.56 -8.22 -20.90
CA GLU A 765 12.76 -7.07 -20.46
C GLU A 765 11.31 -7.15 -20.98
N ALA A 766 10.96 -8.24 -21.69
CA ALA A 766 9.70 -8.38 -22.40
C ALA A 766 8.84 -9.49 -21.81
N LEU A 767 7.63 -9.13 -21.40
CA LEU A 767 6.65 -9.99 -20.74
C LEU A 767 5.25 -9.69 -21.24
N PHE A 768 4.51 -10.71 -21.56
CA PHE A 768 3.04 -10.71 -21.63
C PHE A 768 2.50 -11.72 -20.62
N ALA A 769 1.60 -11.29 -19.74
CA ALA A 769 0.98 -12.18 -18.77
C ALA A 769 -0.52 -11.94 -18.64
N VAL A 770 -1.27 -13.03 -18.44
CA VAL A 770 -2.69 -13.01 -18.08
C VAL A 770 -2.88 -13.91 -16.88
N ALA A 771 -3.34 -13.35 -15.76
CA ALA A 771 -3.65 -14.11 -14.56
C ALA A 771 -5.15 -14.04 -14.26
N GLY A 772 -5.74 -15.16 -13.90
CA GLY A 772 -7.11 -15.28 -13.40
C GLY A 772 -7.10 -15.84 -11.99
N TYR A 773 -8.05 -15.41 -11.17
CA TYR A 773 -8.19 -15.94 -9.83
C TYR A 773 -9.65 -16.02 -9.39
N TYR A 774 -9.90 -16.93 -8.45
CA TYR A 774 -11.16 -17.04 -7.74
C TYR A 774 -10.89 -17.29 -6.25
N LYS A 775 -11.55 -16.52 -5.37
CA LYS A 775 -11.48 -16.67 -3.92
C LYS A 775 -12.90 -16.81 -3.38
N LYS A 776 -13.21 -17.95 -2.78
CA LYS A 776 -14.44 -18.16 -2.03
C LYS A 776 -14.21 -17.74 -0.59
N VAL A 777 -14.71 -16.55 -0.23
CA VAL A 777 -14.56 -15.99 1.11
C VAL A 777 -15.72 -16.44 2.00
N GLY A 778 -15.39 -16.99 3.15
CA GLY A 778 -16.30 -17.34 4.22
C GLY A 778 -15.94 -16.61 5.52
N ASN A 779 -16.83 -16.69 6.49
CA ASN A 779 -16.62 -16.17 7.82
C ASN A 779 -16.21 -14.67 7.84
N TYR A 780 -16.83 -13.89 6.95
CA TYR A 780 -16.55 -12.46 6.83
C TYR A 780 -16.93 -11.71 8.13
N VAL A 781 -16.12 -10.75 8.56
CA VAL A 781 -16.42 -9.88 9.70
C VAL A 781 -17.08 -8.60 9.20
N GLY A 782 -18.35 -8.47 9.48
CA GLY A 782 -19.17 -7.26 9.23
C GLY A 782 -19.73 -6.71 10.53
N TYR A 783 -20.57 -5.68 10.45
CA TYR A 783 -21.20 -5.07 11.62
C TYR A 783 -22.67 -5.48 11.73
N SER A 784 -23.16 -5.55 12.95
CA SER A 784 -24.56 -5.84 13.25
C SER A 784 -25.03 -5.02 14.45
N GLN A 785 -26.30 -4.63 14.41
CA GLN A 785 -26.98 -4.02 15.56
C GLN A 785 -27.75 -5.10 16.32
N ARG A 786 -27.72 -4.99 17.65
CA ARG A 786 -28.48 -5.83 18.55
C ARG A 786 -29.08 -4.99 19.68
N SER A 787 -30.28 -5.35 20.14
CA SER A 787 -30.85 -4.75 21.36
C SER A 787 -30.36 -5.50 22.58
N GLU A 788 -29.87 -4.76 23.58
CA GLU A 788 -29.43 -5.31 24.87
C GLU A 788 -29.96 -4.43 26.01
N THR A 789 -30.57 -5.06 27.00
CA THR A 789 -31.07 -4.33 28.20
C THR A 789 -29.90 -4.18 29.18
N ILE A 790 -29.48 -2.96 29.46
CA ILE A 790 -28.36 -2.62 30.34
C ILE A 790 -28.92 -1.62 31.37
N ASN A 791 -28.81 -1.95 32.65
CA ASN A 791 -29.35 -1.13 33.79
C ASN A 791 -30.82 -0.69 33.58
N GLY A 792 -31.66 -1.58 32.99
CA GLY A 792 -33.08 -1.31 32.76
C GLY A 792 -33.39 -0.54 31.48
N ASN A 793 -32.42 -0.01 30.74
CA ASN A 793 -32.58 0.67 29.48
C ASN A 793 -32.26 -0.27 28.32
N ASN A 794 -33.03 -0.18 27.22
CA ASN A 794 -32.83 -0.95 26.02
C ASN A 794 -31.88 -0.20 25.05
N TYR A 795 -30.63 -0.63 24.99
CA TYR A 795 -29.62 -0.08 24.08
C TYR A 795 -29.64 -0.80 22.74
N VAL A 796 -29.46 -0.03 21.66
CA VAL A 796 -29.12 -0.56 20.33
C VAL A 796 -27.60 -0.50 20.19
N LEU A 797 -26.95 -1.67 20.30
CA LEU A 797 -25.49 -1.80 20.23
C LEU A 797 -25.04 -2.18 18.83
N THR A 798 -24.13 -1.42 18.27
CA THR A 798 -23.40 -1.76 17.04
C THR A 798 -22.12 -2.52 17.41
N SER A 799 -21.92 -3.71 16.85
CA SER A 799 -20.71 -4.52 17.11
C SER A 799 -20.29 -5.32 15.89
N PRO A 800 -18.97 -5.61 15.73
CA PRO A 800 -18.48 -6.50 14.70
C PRO A 800 -18.90 -7.95 14.99
N VAL A 801 -19.30 -8.68 13.96
CA VAL A 801 -19.73 -10.07 14.04
C VAL A 801 -19.20 -10.87 12.86
N ASN A 802 -18.93 -12.17 13.07
CA ASN A 802 -18.68 -13.05 11.96
C ASN A 802 -20.01 -13.29 11.20
N SER A 803 -20.06 -12.87 9.96
CA SER A 803 -21.20 -13.08 9.08
C SER A 803 -21.20 -14.51 8.54
N SER A 804 -22.36 -15.15 8.49
CA SER A 804 -22.54 -16.42 7.76
C SER A 804 -22.56 -16.23 6.24
N SER A 805 -22.58 -15.00 5.77
CA SER A 805 -22.54 -14.68 4.36
C SER A 805 -21.19 -15.13 3.77
N SER A 806 -21.23 -16.00 2.79
CA SER A 806 -20.10 -16.37 1.95
C SER A 806 -20.31 -15.79 0.56
N GLY A 807 -19.23 -15.38 -0.08
CA GLY A 807 -19.28 -14.85 -1.44
C GLY A 807 -17.99 -15.15 -2.18
N GLY A 808 -18.00 -14.88 -3.49
CA GLY A 808 -16.85 -15.04 -4.37
C GLY A 808 -16.23 -13.70 -4.73
N ILE A 809 -14.91 -13.71 -4.85
CA ILE A 809 -14.15 -12.63 -5.49
C ILE A 809 -13.39 -13.28 -6.65
N SER A 810 -13.57 -12.76 -7.85
CA SER A 810 -12.90 -13.24 -9.06
C SER A 810 -12.31 -12.07 -9.84
N GLY A 811 -11.28 -12.33 -10.62
CA GLY A 811 -10.71 -11.30 -11.45
C GLY A 811 -9.76 -11.82 -12.50
N LEU A 812 -9.42 -10.90 -13.42
CA LEU A 812 -8.43 -11.08 -14.46
C LEU A 812 -7.41 -9.94 -14.38
N GLU A 813 -6.14 -10.28 -14.48
CA GLU A 813 -5.02 -9.35 -14.48
C GLU A 813 -4.25 -9.50 -15.79
N PHE A 814 -4.07 -8.40 -16.53
CA PHE A 814 -3.30 -8.36 -17.77
C PHE A 814 -2.04 -7.53 -17.53
N THR A 815 -0.89 -8.04 -17.95
CA THR A 815 0.38 -7.31 -17.89
C THR A 815 1.07 -7.40 -19.24
N PHE A 816 1.51 -6.25 -19.75
CA PHE A 816 2.33 -6.16 -20.94
C PHE A 816 3.48 -5.20 -20.68
N GLN A 817 4.70 -5.69 -20.86
CA GLN A 817 5.92 -4.92 -20.67
C GLN A 817 6.90 -5.27 -21.76
N THR A 818 7.44 -4.27 -22.45
CA THR A 818 8.45 -4.53 -23.49
C THR A 818 9.19 -3.26 -23.91
N PRO A 819 10.49 -3.31 -24.21
CA PRO A 819 11.13 -2.31 -25.04
C PRO A 819 10.61 -2.44 -26.48
N PHE A 820 10.45 -1.33 -27.20
CA PHE A 820 9.97 -1.36 -28.58
C PHE A 820 10.96 -2.03 -29.53
N SER A 821 12.27 -2.03 -29.21
CA SER A 821 13.29 -2.81 -29.94
C SER A 821 13.02 -4.33 -29.96
N ALA A 822 12.19 -4.87 -29.08
CA ALA A 822 11.74 -6.26 -29.13
C ALA A 822 10.55 -6.50 -30.08
N LEU A 823 9.90 -5.44 -30.56
CA LEU A 823 8.69 -5.49 -31.41
C LEU A 823 8.94 -5.00 -32.83
N THR A 824 9.93 -4.11 -33.04
CA THR A 824 10.18 -3.44 -34.32
C THR A 824 11.64 -3.09 -34.47
N ASP A 825 12.14 -3.06 -35.75
CA ASP A 825 13.50 -2.65 -36.09
C ASP A 825 13.60 -1.15 -36.42
N VAL A 826 12.65 -0.32 -36.00
CA VAL A 826 12.68 1.12 -36.20
C VAL A 826 13.64 1.76 -35.18
N ALA A 827 14.82 2.13 -35.62
CA ALA A 827 15.92 2.65 -34.78
C ALA A 827 15.53 3.83 -33.86
N PHE A 828 14.57 4.67 -34.26
CA PHE A 828 14.05 5.75 -33.41
C PHE A 828 13.36 5.21 -32.13
N LEU A 829 12.76 4.02 -32.21
CA LEU A 829 12.00 3.41 -31.13
C LEU A 829 12.84 2.52 -30.20
N ASP A 830 14.10 2.22 -30.51
CA ASP A 830 14.95 1.28 -29.80
C ASP A 830 15.12 1.60 -28.30
N ASN A 831 15.07 2.89 -27.97
CA ASN A 831 15.25 3.38 -26.59
C ASN A 831 13.95 3.62 -25.85
N PHE A 832 12.82 3.39 -26.48
CA PHE A 832 11.50 3.50 -25.87
C PHE A 832 10.98 2.12 -25.45
N GLY A 833 10.04 2.13 -24.53
CA GLY A 833 9.29 0.94 -24.17
C GLY A 833 8.03 1.29 -23.41
N VAL A 834 7.21 0.29 -23.18
CA VAL A 834 5.90 0.38 -22.56
C VAL A 834 5.79 -0.59 -21.40
N TYR A 835 5.09 -0.16 -20.36
CA TYR A 835 4.54 -1.02 -19.32
C TYR A 835 3.05 -0.71 -19.20
N ALA A 836 2.23 -1.74 -19.29
CA ALA A 836 0.78 -1.61 -19.12
C ALA A 836 0.26 -2.74 -18.25
N ASN A 837 -0.63 -2.42 -17.34
CA ASN A 837 -1.43 -3.42 -16.64
C ASN A 837 -2.90 -3.00 -16.58
N LEU A 838 -3.78 -4.01 -16.51
CA LEU A 838 -5.21 -3.85 -16.32
C LEU A 838 -5.68 -4.98 -15.41
N ALA A 839 -6.36 -4.63 -14.34
CA ALA A 839 -7.04 -5.62 -13.48
C ALA A 839 -8.55 -5.37 -13.53
N LEU A 840 -9.29 -6.47 -13.73
CA LEU A 840 -10.75 -6.54 -13.69
C LEU A 840 -11.15 -7.39 -12.50
N VAL A 841 -11.95 -6.85 -11.60
CA VAL A 841 -12.36 -7.52 -10.36
C VAL A 841 -13.87 -7.53 -10.26
N ASN A 842 -14.43 -8.66 -9.82
CA ASN A 842 -15.84 -8.78 -9.51
C ASN A 842 -16.02 -9.46 -8.15
N SER A 843 -16.93 -8.94 -7.32
CA SER A 843 -17.27 -9.53 -6.02
C SER A 843 -18.79 -9.62 -5.86
N ASP A 844 -19.27 -10.74 -5.42
CA ASP A 844 -20.66 -10.94 -5.02
C ASP A 844 -20.87 -10.85 -3.49
N ILE A 845 -19.81 -10.56 -2.73
CA ILE A 845 -19.88 -10.39 -1.28
C ILE A 845 -20.69 -9.12 -0.98
N LYS A 846 -21.71 -9.29 -0.14
CA LYS A 846 -22.51 -8.21 0.40
C LYS A 846 -22.16 -8.00 1.87
N GLU A 847 -21.53 -6.89 2.16
CA GLU A 847 -21.38 -6.41 3.54
C GLU A 847 -22.71 -5.81 4.03
N ARG A 848 -22.83 -5.68 5.34
CA ARG A 848 -23.97 -4.97 5.93
C ARG A 848 -23.44 -3.76 6.68
N VAL A 849 -23.99 -2.61 6.37
CA VAL A 849 -23.82 -1.43 7.23
C VAL A 849 -24.56 -1.65 8.56
N PRO A 850 -24.24 -0.91 9.64
CA PRO A 850 -24.84 -1.09 10.93
C PRO A 850 -26.38 -1.09 10.93
N ASN A 851 -27.04 -0.35 10.04
CA ASN A 851 -28.49 -0.32 9.84
C ASN A 851 -29.06 -1.60 9.17
N GLY A 852 -28.22 -2.57 8.81
CA GLY A 852 -28.62 -3.83 8.21
C GLY A 852 -28.76 -3.84 6.69
N ASN A 853 -28.59 -2.72 6.00
CA ASN A 853 -28.64 -2.65 4.55
C ASN A 853 -27.43 -3.35 3.91
N PRO A 854 -27.62 -4.15 2.83
CA PRO A 854 -26.50 -4.75 2.12
C PRO A 854 -25.78 -3.70 1.26
N MET A 855 -24.44 -3.72 1.30
CA MET A 855 -23.59 -2.91 0.42
C MET A 855 -22.53 -3.78 -0.28
N PRO A 856 -21.96 -3.36 -1.41
CA PRO A 856 -20.81 -4.01 -2.00
C PRO A 856 -19.62 -4.00 -1.04
N MET A 857 -18.75 -4.99 -1.16
CA MET A 857 -17.54 -5.07 -0.34
C MET A 857 -16.69 -3.81 -0.48
N VAL A 858 -16.22 -3.30 0.66
CA VAL A 858 -15.41 -2.07 0.74
C VAL A 858 -14.04 -2.25 0.08
N GLY A 859 -13.61 -1.25 -0.68
CA GLY A 859 -12.28 -1.15 -1.27
C GLY A 859 -12.10 -1.83 -2.62
N ILE A 860 -13.12 -2.48 -3.17
CA ILE A 860 -13.06 -3.14 -4.48
C ILE A 860 -13.42 -2.15 -5.59
N ALA A 861 -12.40 -1.76 -6.37
CA ALA A 861 -12.58 -1.12 -7.67
C ALA A 861 -12.70 -2.20 -8.75
N ASP A 862 -13.77 -2.17 -9.54
CA ASP A 862 -14.05 -3.18 -10.58
C ASP A 862 -12.98 -3.18 -11.67
N GLN A 863 -12.33 -2.04 -11.90
CA GLN A 863 -11.28 -1.85 -12.91
C GLN A 863 -10.17 -0.97 -12.35
N THR A 864 -8.94 -1.43 -12.50
CA THR A 864 -7.73 -0.62 -12.23
C THR A 864 -6.74 -0.80 -13.35
N GLY A 865 -6.04 0.26 -13.73
CA GLY A 865 -5.11 0.21 -14.84
C GLY A 865 -3.94 1.16 -14.68
N ILE A 866 -2.79 0.77 -15.24
CA ILE A 866 -1.59 1.60 -15.34
C ILE A 866 -1.08 1.51 -16.76
N PHE A 867 -0.65 2.64 -17.27
CA PHE A 867 0.02 2.74 -18.55
C PHE A 867 1.23 3.66 -18.41
N ASP A 868 2.43 3.13 -18.65
CA ASP A 868 3.67 3.88 -18.62
C ASP A 868 4.37 3.80 -19.97
N LEU A 869 4.79 4.95 -20.46
CA LEU A 869 5.72 5.09 -21.57
C LEU A 869 7.07 5.53 -21.01
N TRP A 870 8.15 4.83 -21.36
CA TRP A 870 9.47 5.14 -20.88
C TRP A 870 10.48 5.27 -22.03
N TYR A 871 11.53 6.04 -21.76
CA TYR A 871 12.70 6.23 -22.60
C TYR A 871 13.98 6.06 -21.80
N SER A 872 14.98 5.37 -22.33
CA SER A 872 16.28 5.19 -21.67
C SER A 872 17.41 5.10 -22.68
N ALA A 873 18.24 6.14 -22.76
CA ALA A 873 19.46 6.17 -23.59
C ALA A 873 20.47 7.21 -23.11
N ASN A 874 21.76 6.95 -23.30
CA ASN A 874 22.86 7.89 -23.10
C ASN A 874 22.87 8.55 -21.69
N GLY A 875 22.50 7.79 -20.64
CA GLY A 875 22.43 8.32 -19.28
C GLY A 875 21.19 9.19 -19.00
N PHE A 876 20.30 9.37 -19.98
CA PHE A 876 19.00 10.01 -19.79
C PHE A 876 17.90 8.95 -19.74
N GLU A 877 17.07 9.01 -18.70
CA GLU A 877 15.87 8.19 -18.55
C GLU A 877 14.66 9.11 -18.31
N ALA A 878 13.54 8.79 -18.92
CA ALA A 878 12.28 9.47 -18.70
C ALA A 878 11.12 8.48 -18.66
N ARG A 879 10.07 8.79 -17.91
CA ARG A 879 8.85 8.00 -17.79
C ARG A 879 7.64 8.92 -17.65
N LEU A 880 6.60 8.65 -18.42
CA LEU A 880 5.28 9.25 -18.28
C LEU A 880 4.29 8.12 -17.97
N GLY A 881 3.59 8.22 -16.84
CA GLY A 881 2.71 7.18 -16.34
C GLY A 881 1.32 7.70 -16.02
N ALA A 882 0.29 6.97 -16.46
CA ALA A 882 -1.10 7.20 -16.12
C ALA A 882 -1.60 6.04 -15.25
N LYS A 883 -2.33 6.37 -14.16
CA LYS A 883 -2.96 5.40 -13.26
C LYS A 883 -4.46 5.69 -13.21
N TYR A 884 -5.27 4.67 -13.43
CA TYR A 884 -6.73 4.71 -13.42
C TYR A 884 -7.31 3.78 -12.37
N ASN A 885 -8.30 4.27 -11.60
CA ASN A 885 -9.16 3.46 -10.75
C ASN A 885 -10.62 3.76 -11.08
N SER A 886 -11.44 2.72 -11.26
CA SER A 886 -12.89 2.87 -11.36
C SER A 886 -13.52 3.22 -10.00
N GLU A 887 -14.80 3.51 -10.02
CA GLU A 887 -15.59 3.75 -8.81
C GLU A 887 -15.62 2.54 -7.88
N TYR A 888 -15.54 2.78 -6.55
CA TYR A 888 -15.62 1.72 -5.55
C TYR A 888 -16.33 2.18 -4.26
N THR A 889 -16.76 1.21 -3.45
CA THR A 889 -17.36 1.46 -2.13
C THR A 889 -16.28 1.70 -1.09
N ALA A 890 -16.44 2.72 -0.25
CA ALA A 890 -15.59 2.99 0.91
C ALA A 890 -16.46 3.23 2.15
N LEU A 891 -15.85 3.18 3.35
CA LEU A 891 -16.48 3.61 4.59
C LEU A 891 -15.95 5.00 4.95
N MET A 892 -16.82 5.91 5.30
CA MET A 892 -16.42 7.18 5.94
C MET A 892 -16.07 6.92 7.40
N GLY A 893 -14.96 7.49 7.86
CA GLY A 893 -14.43 7.20 9.21
C GLY A 893 -15.33 7.68 10.36
N TRP A 894 -16.20 8.66 10.13
CA TRP A 894 -17.09 9.25 11.15
C TRP A 894 -18.55 8.79 11.04
N ASP A 895 -18.99 8.32 9.86
CA ASP A 895 -20.32 7.76 9.66
C ASP A 895 -20.26 6.40 8.96
N SER A 896 -20.20 5.34 9.77
CA SER A 896 -20.19 3.96 9.27
C SER A 896 -21.54 3.49 8.74
N SER A 897 -22.62 4.30 8.86
CA SER A 897 -23.95 3.97 8.33
C SER A 897 -24.17 4.44 6.91
N ALA A 898 -23.39 5.43 6.45
CA ALA A 898 -23.48 5.97 5.10
C ALA A 898 -22.90 5.02 4.06
N LEU A 899 -23.58 4.86 2.94
CA LEU A 899 -23.10 4.14 1.77
C LEU A 899 -22.20 5.07 0.95
N VAL A 900 -20.91 4.96 1.14
CA VAL A 900 -19.92 5.85 0.55
C VAL A 900 -19.34 5.27 -0.72
N ARG A 901 -19.28 6.09 -1.79
CA ARG A 901 -18.70 5.74 -3.09
C ARG A 901 -17.60 6.73 -3.44
N VAL A 902 -16.41 6.19 -3.77
CA VAL A 902 -15.31 6.98 -4.33
C VAL A 902 -15.48 7.06 -5.85
N ARG A 903 -15.41 8.27 -6.42
CA ARG A 903 -15.52 8.47 -7.88
C ARG A 903 -14.32 7.89 -8.63
N PRO A 904 -14.48 7.57 -9.93
CA PRO A 904 -13.35 7.18 -10.76
C PRO A 904 -12.27 8.26 -10.79
N SER A 905 -11.02 7.86 -10.75
CA SER A 905 -9.90 8.79 -10.78
C SER A 905 -8.83 8.39 -11.79
N THR A 906 -8.22 9.40 -12.42
CA THR A 906 -7.04 9.22 -13.28
C THR A 906 -5.96 10.20 -12.82
N THR A 907 -4.77 9.70 -12.52
CA THR A 907 -3.60 10.52 -12.23
C THR A 907 -2.55 10.35 -13.31
N LEU A 908 -1.79 11.40 -13.56
CA LEU A 908 -0.67 11.41 -14.52
C LEU A 908 0.59 11.83 -13.80
N ASP A 909 1.65 11.01 -13.91
CA ASP A 909 2.94 11.24 -13.28
C ASP A 909 4.04 11.30 -14.33
N PHE A 910 5.07 12.10 -14.08
CA PHE A 910 6.25 12.21 -14.92
C PHE A 910 7.51 12.10 -14.09
N SER A 911 8.53 11.42 -14.61
CA SER A 911 9.89 11.45 -14.05
C SER A 911 10.93 11.53 -15.14
N ALA A 912 12.01 12.26 -14.90
CA ALA A 912 13.18 12.29 -15.76
C ALA A 912 14.45 12.29 -14.91
N SER A 913 15.48 11.56 -15.34
CA SER A 913 16.78 11.55 -14.68
C SER A 913 17.89 11.65 -15.71
N TYR A 914 18.98 12.32 -15.34
CA TYR A 914 20.15 12.48 -16.16
C TYR A 914 21.43 12.19 -15.36
N ALA A 915 22.23 11.28 -15.86
CA ALA A 915 23.57 11.02 -15.33
C ALA A 915 24.53 12.09 -15.87
N VAL A 916 24.82 13.09 -15.04
CA VAL A 916 25.77 14.15 -15.35
C VAL A 916 27.19 13.58 -15.45
N THR A 917 27.51 12.64 -14.58
CA THR A 917 28.72 11.79 -14.60
C THR A 917 28.33 10.39 -14.14
N PRO A 918 29.20 9.37 -14.26
CA PRO A 918 28.93 8.06 -13.68
C PRO A 918 28.64 8.10 -12.17
N ALA A 919 29.21 9.06 -11.45
CA ALA A 919 29.04 9.23 -10.01
C ALA A 919 27.86 10.16 -9.63
N VAL A 920 27.39 11.01 -10.52
CA VAL A 920 26.42 12.08 -10.20
C VAL A 920 25.24 12.05 -11.14
N SER A 921 24.03 11.98 -10.60
CA SER A 921 22.79 12.09 -11.37
C SER A 921 21.82 13.12 -10.76
N VAL A 922 21.12 13.83 -11.61
CA VAL A 922 20.03 14.75 -11.26
C VAL A 922 18.72 14.11 -11.70
N ARG A 923 17.68 14.25 -10.89
CA ARG A 923 16.34 13.76 -11.18
C ARG A 923 15.31 14.85 -10.94
N PHE A 924 14.32 14.89 -11.84
CA PHE A 924 13.08 15.65 -11.70
C PHE A 924 11.89 14.69 -11.69
N GLN A 925 10.92 14.95 -10.83
CA GLN A 925 9.68 14.19 -10.75
C GLN A 925 8.50 15.13 -10.58
N ALA A 926 7.38 14.79 -11.21
CA ALA A 926 6.12 15.49 -11.06
C ALA A 926 4.98 14.47 -10.90
N GLY A 927 4.25 14.57 -9.80
CA GLY A 927 3.11 13.70 -9.49
C GLY A 927 1.79 14.44 -9.57
N ASN A 928 0.73 13.71 -9.93
CA ASN A 928 -0.64 14.22 -10.09
C ASN A 928 -0.73 15.44 -11.03
N LEU A 929 -0.10 15.38 -12.20
CA LEU A 929 -0.04 16.49 -13.17
C LEU A 929 -1.42 16.99 -13.62
N LEU A 930 -2.45 16.13 -13.55
CA LEU A 930 -3.83 16.50 -13.86
C LEU A 930 -4.55 17.23 -12.73
N ASP A 931 -3.91 17.36 -11.56
CA ASP A 931 -4.52 17.93 -10.34
C ASP A 931 -5.85 17.24 -9.98
N THR A 932 -5.89 15.92 -10.15
CA THR A 932 -7.10 15.13 -9.94
C THR A 932 -7.47 15.12 -8.46
N PRO A 933 -8.68 15.56 -8.07
CA PRO A 933 -9.16 15.49 -6.69
C PRO A 933 -9.48 14.04 -6.27
N SER A 934 -9.63 13.84 -4.97
CA SER A 934 -10.29 12.68 -4.38
C SER A 934 -11.74 13.04 -4.11
N GLU A 935 -12.69 12.38 -4.77
CA GLU A 935 -14.10 12.70 -4.66
C GLU A 935 -14.93 11.53 -4.15
N VAL A 936 -15.77 11.82 -3.18
CA VAL A 936 -16.65 10.84 -2.53
C VAL A 936 -18.09 11.34 -2.53
N TYR A 937 -19.04 10.44 -2.73
CA TYR A 937 -20.48 10.74 -2.63
C TYR A 937 -21.19 9.64 -1.83
N THR A 938 -22.42 9.95 -1.33
CA THR A 938 -23.14 9.04 -0.43
C THR A 938 -24.43 8.50 -1.08
N ASP A 939 -24.94 7.38 -0.56
CA ASP A 939 -26.23 6.75 -0.86
C ASP A 939 -26.47 6.44 -2.35
N TYR A 940 -25.41 6.17 -3.11
CA TYR A 940 -25.45 5.97 -4.57
C TYR A 940 -26.03 7.17 -5.35
N LYS A 941 -26.11 8.35 -4.71
CA LYS A 941 -26.63 9.58 -5.33
C LYS A 941 -25.49 10.57 -5.54
N ARG A 942 -25.02 10.73 -6.77
CA ARG A 942 -23.86 11.57 -7.11
C ARG A 942 -23.96 13.02 -6.69
N HIS A 943 -25.18 13.53 -6.51
CA HIS A 943 -25.44 14.88 -6.00
C HIS A 943 -25.37 14.98 -4.46
N ARG A 944 -25.28 13.87 -3.73
CA ARG A 944 -25.04 13.85 -2.29
C ARG A 944 -23.52 13.85 -2.05
N THR A 945 -22.93 15.04 -2.02
CA THR A 945 -21.49 15.20 -1.76
C THR A 945 -21.10 14.57 -0.43
N GLY A 946 -20.14 13.68 -0.45
CA GLY A 946 -19.52 13.12 0.75
C GLY A 946 -18.26 13.90 1.12
N ASP A 947 -17.21 13.79 0.32
CA ASP A 947 -15.95 14.50 0.53
C ASP A 947 -15.30 14.81 -0.83
N VAL A 948 -14.76 16.01 -1.00
CA VAL A 948 -13.97 16.41 -2.16
C VAL A 948 -12.66 16.99 -1.66
N GLU A 949 -11.52 16.40 -2.00
CA GLU A 949 -10.21 16.81 -1.51
C GLU A 949 -9.25 17.10 -2.66
N TYR A 950 -8.67 18.31 -2.67
CA TYR A 950 -7.66 18.77 -3.62
C TYR A 950 -6.29 18.80 -2.97
N TYR A 951 -5.44 17.81 -3.28
CA TYR A 951 -4.08 17.69 -2.75
C TYR A 951 -3.03 18.45 -3.58
N GLY A 952 -3.40 18.88 -4.81
CA GLY A 952 -2.50 19.56 -5.72
C GLY A 952 -1.51 18.63 -6.43
N ARG A 953 -0.57 19.25 -7.14
CA ARG A 953 0.55 18.60 -7.82
C ARG A 953 1.76 18.58 -6.91
N ARG A 954 2.64 17.62 -7.13
CA ARG A 954 3.90 17.47 -6.40
C ARG A 954 5.08 17.55 -7.37
N PHE A 955 6.07 18.34 -7.05
CA PHE A 955 7.30 18.49 -7.82
C PHE A 955 8.50 18.17 -6.95
N LEU A 956 9.43 17.34 -7.43
CA LEU A 956 10.64 16.94 -6.74
C LEU A 956 11.84 17.15 -7.67
N VAL A 957 12.90 17.74 -7.12
CA VAL A 957 14.23 17.76 -7.75
C VAL A 957 15.23 17.17 -6.77
N ASP A 958 15.97 16.15 -7.17
CA ASP A 958 17.01 15.56 -6.33
C ASP A 958 18.34 15.33 -7.08
N LEU A 959 19.42 15.39 -6.31
CA LEU A 959 20.77 15.07 -6.68
C LEU A 959 21.16 13.77 -5.99
N THR A 960 21.72 12.82 -6.74
CA THR A 960 22.28 11.58 -6.21
C THR A 960 23.75 11.51 -6.54
N VAL A 961 24.58 11.18 -5.53
CA VAL A 961 26.02 10.98 -5.65
C VAL A 961 26.37 9.55 -5.23
N ARG A 962 27.24 8.89 -5.99
CA ARG A 962 27.65 7.49 -5.79
C ARG A 962 29.18 7.38 -5.80
N PHE A 963 29.73 6.61 -4.85
CA PHE A 963 31.18 6.37 -4.72
C PHE A 963 31.48 4.88 -4.55
#